data_3c901b9fc1fd1d923bca729c404a3447
#
_entry.id   3c901b9fc1fd1d923bca729c404a3447
#
_cell.length_a   1.000
_cell.length_b   1.000
_cell.length_c   1.000
_cell.angle_alpha   90.00
_cell.angle_beta   90.00
_cell.angle_gamma   90.00
#
_symmetry.space_group_name_H-M   'P 1'
#
loop_
_entity.id
_entity.type
_entity.pdbx_description
1 polymer ?
#
loop_
_entity_poly.entity_id
_entity_poly.type
_entity_poly.pdbx_seq_one_letter_code
_entity_poly.pdbx_strand_id
1 'polypeptide(L)'
;MTTHVMNPILKTIAVATILWATTVQADDDRRFEPMDVFALEWAADPQVSPDGERIAYVRTGYDKLADRPRGSLWLLDVDSGRHRPLVTEGNVSSPRWSPDGGRIAYRAGRDQGSELRIRYLDDGSDFAVSQFIESPGPFAWSPNGEHLAFSMFVPGEEPSFASPPEPPQGADWAPSVRVFDDMTYRFDGRGWLRDGATHVFIVGAQGGEPRQLTEGDNDFSNPAWLDADTLLVVGNAVPDAELDPIESEVYAVEILDGSRKALTDRDGPDGNPAVSPDGKRIAYTGYDDQVLAYQQDDLYLMNADGSGPRNLTGDYDHPVADPVFAPNGRSIYALAQVEGQTVLVELDLDGDVRDLADDVGGTSLGRPYASGAFSIGGGRNATIAYTRQHWDRPAEVAVIEGRDDPRVLTDLNDDALGHIDLAEIEEIQVESRFDGRTVEAWVAKPPGFKADGSLPMIMEIHGGPFLAYGPSFAAEIQRFAAEGYVTVYANPRGSIGYGNDFAQQIDLAYPGNDHDDLMSVVDELIERDYVDPDRLFITGGSGGGILTAWAVGKTDRFAAAASIKPVINWTTMATAADIGVFVTRHWFRATPWENPELYFRQSPLSLVGNVTTPTMVMVGEEDWRTPTWEAEQFYGALKLERVPTALVRVPGSSHAIAARPSHLIAKTDNIMGWFEKFDPARKNDDR
;
A
#
# COMPACT_ATOMS: atom_id res chain seq x y z
N MET A 1 -50.94 -74.48 41.84
CA MET A 1 -50.64 -73.40 42.78
C MET A 1 -50.38 -72.20 41.95
N THR A 2 -51.21 -71.28 42.15
CA THR A 2 -51.68 -70.12 41.40
C THR A 2 -50.60 -69.18 40.92
N THR A 3 -50.54 -68.99 39.63
CA THR A 3 -49.76 -67.95 38.91
C THR A 3 -50.64 -66.74 38.60
N HIS A 4 -50.29 -65.60 39.09
CA HIS A 4 -50.90 -64.32 38.69
C HIS A 4 -50.06 -63.68 37.56
N VAL A 5 -50.72 -63.48 36.46
CA VAL A 5 -50.21 -62.70 35.31
C VAL A 5 -50.57 -61.23 35.53
N MET A 6 -49.58 -60.36 35.51
CA MET A 6 -49.79 -58.91 35.48
C MET A 6 -49.47 -58.38 34.08
N ASN A 7 -50.45 -57.71 33.45
CA ASN A 7 -50.36 -56.97 32.20
C ASN A 7 -49.63 -55.64 32.37
N PRO A 8 -48.71 -55.21 31.52
CA PRO A 8 -48.19 -53.86 31.52
C PRO A 8 -48.98 -52.94 30.62
N ILE A 9 -49.45 -51.85 31.19
CA ILE A 9 -50.10 -50.74 30.50
C ILE A 9 -49.02 -49.92 29.80
N LEU A 10 -49.05 -49.87 28.46
CA LEU A 10 -48.29 -48.90 27.63
C LEU A 10 -48.84 -47.51 27.84
N LYS A 11 -48.04 -46.62 28.43
CA LYS A 11 -48.28 -45.14 28.40
C LYS A 11 -47.53 -44.59 27.19
N THR A 12 -48.27 -44.15 26.18
CA THR A 12 -47.78 -43.36 25.04
C THR A 12 -47.55 -41.93 25.52
N ILE A 13 -46.28 -41.54 25.56
CA ILE A 13 -45.89 -40.13 25.80
C ILE A 13 -45.77 -39.51 24.42
N ALA A 14 -46.70 -38.60 24.09
CA ALA A 14 -46.59 -37.71 22.92
C ALA A 14 -45.64 -36.58 23.24
N VAL A 15 -44.45 -36.59 22.63
CA VAL A 15 -43.50 -35.48 22.66
C VAL A 15 -43.94 -34.47 21.60
N ALA A 16 -44.54 -33.38 22.02
CA ALA A 16 -44.80 -32.24 21.15
C ALA A 16 -43.47 -31.48 20.94
N THR A 17 -42.87 -31.64 19.79
CA THR A 17 -41.72 -30.83 19.35
C THR A 17 -42.24 -29.45 18.92
N ILE A 18 -42.09 -28.47 19.80
CA ILE A 18 -42.33 -27.07 19.46
C ILE A 18 -41.11 -26.62 18.67
N LEU A 19 -41.21 -26.59 17.33
CA LEU A 19 -40.27 -25.85 16.48
C LEU A 19 -40.50 -24.34 16.75
N TRP A 20 -39.55 -23.75 17.48
CA TRP A 20 -39.39 -22.31 17.45
C TRP A 20 -38.76 -21.97 16.11
N ALA A 21 -39.52 -21.56 15.13
CA ALA A 21 -39.04 -20.81 13.99
C ALA A 21 -38.64 -19.42 14.53
N THR A 22 -37.38 -19.24 14.90
CA THR A 22 -36.82 -17.91 14.96
C THR A 22 -36.82 -17.39 13.53
N THR A 23 -37.79 -16.57 13.17
CA THR A 23 -37.63 -15.65 12.05
C THR A 23 -36.46 -14.78 12.44
N VAL A 24 -35.29 -15.02 11.84
CA VAL A 24 -34.25 -14.02 11.72
C VAL A 24 -34.92 -12.93 10.89
N GLN A 25 -35.43 -11.91 11.54
CA GLN A 25 -35.75 -10.66 10.91
C GLN A 25 -34.39 -10.17 10.41
N ALA A 26 -34.19 -10.09 9.11
CA ALA A 26 -33.08 -9.35 8.56
C ALA A 26 -33.23 -7.93 9.15
N ASP A 27 -32.24 -7.52 9.92
CA ASP A 27 -32.13 -6.14 10.37
C ASP A 27 -31.75 -5.38 9.10
N ASP A 28 -32.72 -4.76 8.44
CA ASP A 28 -32.56 -4.04 7.18
C ASP A 28 -31.71 -2.76 7.31
N ASP A 29 -31.17 -2.46 8.50
CA ASP A 29 -30.42 -1.24 8.84
C ASP A 29 -29.09 -1.55 9.55
N ARG A 30 -28.41 -2.66 9.22
CA ARG A 30 -27.13 -2.99 9.86
C ARG A 30 -26.01 -2.10 9.32
N ARG A 31 -25.30 -1.41 10.21
CA ARG A 31 -24.13 -0.58 9.89
C ARG A 31 -22.83 -1.38 9.94
N PHE A 32 -21.79 -0.86 9.33
CA PHE A 32 -20.46 -1.47 9.33
C PHE A 32 -19.83 -1.45 10.74
N GLU A 33 -19.69 -2.64 11.34
CA GLU A 33 -19.18 -2.84 12.70
C GLU A 33 -17.66 -3.15 12.71
N PRO A 34 -16.96 -2.97 13.87
CA PRO A 34 -15.52 -3.26 13.96
C PRO A 34 -15.14 -4.67 13.48
N MET A 35 -15.94 -5.68 13.79
CA MET A 35 -15.64 -7.07 13.43
C MET A 35 -15.88 -7.40 11.95
N ASP A 36 -16.58 -6.55 11.22
CA ASP A 36 -16.77 -6.72 9.77
C ASP A 36 -15.46 -6.54 8.99
N VAL A 37 -14.50 -5.78 9.54
CA VAL A 37 -13.14 -5.68 8.98
C VAL A 37 -12.53 -7.07 8.75
N PHE A 38 -12.75 -8.02 9.65
CA PHE A 38 -12.24 -9.38 9.51
C PHE A 38 -12.98 -10.23 8.47
N ALA A 39 -14.12 -9.78 7.99
CA ALA A 39 -14.89 -10.49 6.95
C ALA A 39 -14.54 -10.02 5.54
N LEU A 40 -13.79 -8.92 5.40
CA LEU A 40 -13.42 -8.36 4.11
C LEU A 40 -12.46 -9.28 3.35
N GLU A 41 -12.70 -9.41 2.04
CA GLU A 41 -11.85 -10.10 1.10
C GLU A 41 -11.58 -9.21 -0.11
N TRP A 42 -10.43 -9.39 -0.76
CA TRP A 42 -10.10 -8.65 -1.97
C TRP A 42 -9.27 -9.46 -2.94
N ALA A 43 -9.42 -9.14 -4.21
CA ALA A 43 -8.57 -9.64 -5.26
C ALA A 43 -7.23 -8.89 -5.27
N ALA A 44 -6.14 -9.60 -5.47
CA ALA A 44 -4.81 -9.03 -5.62
C ALA A 44 -4.02 -9.79 -6.70
N ASP A 45 -3.10 -9.10 -7.35
CA ASP A 45 -2.13 -9.64 -8.33
C ASP A 45 -2.77 -10.60 -9.35
N PRO A 46 -3.80 -10.16 -10.12
CA PRO A 46 -4.41 -10.98 -11.16
C PRO A 46 -3.41 -11.22 -12.29
N GLN A 47 -3.28 -12.48 -12.75
CA GLN A 47 -2.34 -12.89 -13.77
C GLN A 47 -3.06 -13.67 -14.88
N VAL A 48 -3.14 -13.10 -16.06
CA VAL A 48 -3.74 -13.74 -17.24
C VAL A 48 -2.81 -14.84 -17.75
N SER A 49 -3.36 -16.00 -18.06
CA SER A 49 -2.63 -17.11 -18.67
C SER A 49 -2.12 -16.76 -20.09
N PRO A 50 -1.06 -17.40 -20.58
CA PRO A 50 -0.51 -17.13 -21.91
C PRO A 50 -1.50 -17.31 -23.07
N ASP A 51 -2.50 -18.18 -22.92
CA ASP A 51 -3.61 -18.38 -23.89
C ASP A 51 -4.73 -17.32 -23.77
N GLY A 52 -4.78 -16.55 -22.67
CA GLY A 52 -5.79 -15.54 -22.40
C GLY A 52 -7.11 -16.08 -21.82
N GLU A 53 -7.21 -17.39 -21.58
CA GLU A 53 -8.48 -18.05 -21.20
C GLU A 53 -8.70 -18.10 -19.69
N ARG A 54 -7.63 -17.93 -18.87
CA ARG A 54 -7.68 -18.08 -17.42
C ARG A 54 -6.95 -16.95 -16.72
N ILE A 55 -7.39 -16.66 -15.49
CA ILE A 55 -6.73 -15.69 -14.61
C ILE A 55 -6.38 -16.42 -13.31
N ALA A 56 -5.09 -16.42 -12.94
CA ALA A 56 -4.65 -16.75 -11.60
C ALA A 56 -4.62 -15.49 -10.76
N TYR A 57 -5.24 -15.48 -9.58
CA TYR A 57 -5.23 -14.32 -8.69
C TYR A 57 -5.10 -14.72 -7.24
N VAL A 58 -4.67 -13.81 -6.42
CA VAL A 58 -4.63 -13.99 -4.97
C VAL A 58 -5.94 -13.45 -4.39
N ARG A 59 -6.75 -14.33 -3.81
CA ARG A 59 -7.86 -13.93 -2.95
C ARG A 59 -7.31 -13.76 -1.54
N THR A 60 -7.32 -12.54 -1.07
CA THR A 60 -6.79 -12.18 0.24
C THR A 60 -7.95 -11.88 1.18
N GLY A 61 -7.84 -12.31 2.40
CA GLY A 61 -8.75 -12.02 3.51
C GLY A 61 -7.95 -11.96 4.80
N TYR A 62 -8.62 -11.98 5.95
CA TYR A 62 -7.98 -11.90 7.25
C TYR A 62 -8.08 -13.21 8.03
N ASP A 63 -6.96 -13.65 8.59
CA ASP A 63 -6.94 -14.72 9.60
C ASP A 63 -7.24 -14.11 10.97
N LYS A 64 -8.45 -14.38 11.49
CA LYS A 64 -8.90 -13.85 12.79
C LYS A 64 -8.06 -14.33 13.98
N LEU A 65 -7.45 -15.52 13.90
CA LEU A 65 -6.66 -16.07 14.99
C LEU A 65 -5.23 -15.55 14.96
N ALA A 66 -4.68 -15.36 13.75
CA ALA A 66 -3.33 -14.85 13.56
C ALA A 66 -3.28 -13.31 13.47
N ASP A 67 -4.44 -12.65 13.37
CA ASP A 67 -4.58 -11.19 13.25
C ASP A 67 -3.70 -10.62 12.12
N ARG A 68 -3.83 -11.20 10.93
CA ARG A 68 -3.01 -10.81 9.76
C ARG A 68 -3.71 -11.13 8.44
N PRO A 69 -3.34 -10.47 7.34
CA PRO A 69 -3.77 -10.85 6.00
C PRO A 69 -3.31 -12.27 5.65
N ARG A 70 -4.14 -12.99 4.91
CA ARG A 70 -3.88 -14.32 4.38
C ARG A 70 -4.33 -14.42 2.93
N GLY A 71 -3.37 -14.61 2.04
CA GLY A 71 -3.62 -14.87 0.62
C GLY A 71 -3.79 -16.35 0.31
N SER A 72 -4.65 -16.65 -0.65
CA SER A 72 -4.85 -17.96 -1.27
C SER A 72 -4.85 -17.82 -2.79
N LEU A 73 -4.33 -18.83 -3.51
CA LEU A 73 -4.27 -18.82 -4.96
C LEU A 73 -5.56 -19.38 -5.54
N TRP A 74 -6.18 -18.62 -6.42
CA TRP A 74 -7.40 -18.99 -7.13
C TRP A 74 -7.20 -18.97 -8.64
N LEU A 75 -7.95 -19.80 -9.35
CA LEU A 75 -8.00 -19.84 -10.80
C LEU A 75 -9.40 -19.48 -11.24
N LEU A 76 -9.52 -18.52 -12.16
CA LEU A 76 -10.73 -18.00 -12.73
C LEU A 76 -10.72 -18.27 -14.23
N ASP A 77 -11.85 -18.71 -14.78
CA ASP A 77 -12.09 -18.92 -16.20
C ASP A 77 -12.73 -17.65 -16.79
N VAL A 78 -12.11 -17.07 -17.79
CA VAL A 78 -12.48 -15.75 -18.34
C VAL A 78 -13.88 -15.75 -18.94
N ASP A 79 -14.22 -16.77 -19.74
CA ASP A 79 -15.52 -16.84 -20.43
C ASP A 79 -16.69 -17.01 -19.46
N SER A 80 -16.56 -17.96 -18.53
CA SER A 80 -17.67 -18.34 -17.64
C SER A 80 -17.72 -17.58 -16.32
N GLY A 81 -16.65 -16.86 -15.93
CA GLY A 81 -16.51 -16.23 -14.63
C GLY A 81 -16.40 -17.22 -13.46
N ARG A 82 -16.34 -18.53 -13.72
CA ARG A 82 -16.20 -19.53 -12.65
C ARG A 82 -14.80 -19.51 -12.08
N HIS A 83 -14.72 -19.41 -10.76
CA HIS A 83 -13.43 -19.46 -10.06
C HIS A 83 -13.37 -20.63 -9.06
N ARG A 84 -12.16 -21.14 -8.83
CA ARG A 84 -11.92 -22.23 -7.88
C ARG A 84 -10.58 -22.05 -7.18
N PRO A 85 -10.45 -22.50 -5.92
CA PRO A 85 -9.17 -22.46 -5.25
C PRO A 85 -8.17 -23.43 -5.89
N LEU A 86 -6.90 -23.01 -5.97
CA LEU A 86 -5.76 -23.87 -6.32
C LEU A 86 -4.90 -24.20 -5.12
N VAL A 87 -4.59 -23.19 -4.28
CA VAL A 87 -3.77 -23.34 -3.06
C VAL A 87 -4.41 -22.50 -1.97
N THR A 88 -4.86 -23.15 -0.89
CA THR A 88 -5.52 -22.50 0.25
C THR A 88 -4.71 -22.59 1.53
N GLU A 89 -3.61 -23.34 1.54
CA GLU A 89 -2.71 -23.47 2.67
C GLU A 89 -1.54 -22.48 2.57
N GLY A 90 -1.07 -22.04 3.72
CA GLY A 90 -0.04 -21.02 3.80
C GLY A 90 -0.58 -19.60 3.53
N ASN A 91 0.31 -18.66 3.31
CA ASN A 91 0.04 -17.31 2.85
C ASN A 91 0.64 -17.17 1.45
N VAL A 92 -0.19 -17.21 0.42
CA VAL A 92 0.22 -17.23 -0.98
C VAL A 92 0.29 -15.82 -1.54
N SER A 93 1.30 -15.54 -2.36
CA SER A 93 1.47 -14.28 -3.08
C SER A 93 2.23 -14.47 -4.39
N SER A 94 2.18 -13.46 -5.24
CA SER A 94 2.98 -13.33 -6.48
C SER A 94 2.85 -14.54 -7.43
N PRO A 95 1.63 -14.96 -7.84
CA PRO A 95 1.50 -16.01 -8.85
C PRO A 95 2.07 -15.56 -10.20
N ARG A 96 2.80 -16.45 -10.89
CA ARG A 96 3.31 -16.19 -12.24
C ARG A 96 3.17 -17.44 -13.10
N TRP A 97 2.52 -17.31 -14.24
CA TRP A 97 2.37 -18.38 -15.21
C TRP A 97 3.71 -18.76 -15.85
N SER A 98 3.93 -20.05 -16.03
CA SER A 98 4.97 -20.50 -16.96
C SER A 98 4.60 -20.14 -18.41
N PRO A 99 5.56 -19.94 -19.31
CA PRO A 99 5.30 -19.56 -20.71
C PRO A 99 4.42 -20.54 -21.47
N ASP A 100 4.42 -21.82 -21.09
CA ASP A 100 3.59 -22.88 -21.68
C ASP A 100 2.15 -22.94 -21.11
N GLY A 101 1.85 -22.12 -20.07
CA GLY A 101 0.54 -22.10 -19.42
C GLY A 101 0.18 -23.35 -18.61
N GLY A 102 1.13 -24.28 -18.44
CA GLY A 102 0.90 -25.55 -17.72
C GLY A 102 1.21 -25.48 -16.24
N ARG A 103 1.92 -24.45 -15.78
CA ARG A 103 2.40 -24.31 -14.42
C ARG A 103 2.20 -22.88 -13.90
N ILE A 104 2.11 -22.75 -12.57
CA ILE A 104 2.11 -21.47 -11.87
C ILE A 104 3.21 -21.53 -10.81
N ALA A 105 4.19 -20.61 -10.87
CA ALA A 105 5.09 -20.36 -9.76
C ALA A 105 4.47 -19.32 -8.83
N TYR A 106 4.70 -19.45 -7.52
CA TYR A 106 4.17 -18.54 -6.51
C TYR A 106 5.02 -18.57 -5.25
N ARG A 107 4.89 -17.54 -4.44
CA ARG A 107 5.52 -17.50 -3.12
C ARG A 107 4.53 -18.01 -2.07
N ALA A 108 5.01 -18.84 -1.15
CA ALA A 108 4.24 -19.34 -0.02
C ALA A 108 4.93 -19.02 1.30
N GLY A 109 4.18 -18.48 2.27
CA GLY A 109 4.67 -18.21 3.61
C GLY A 109 4.99 -19.51 4.37
N ARG A 110 6.05 -19.48 5.21
CA ARG A 110 6.44 -20.51 6.18
C ARG A 110 6.43 -19.91 7.58
N ASP A 111 6.75 -20.73 8.58
CA ASP A 111 6.92 -20.29 9.97
C ASP A 111 7.97 -19.16 10.08
N GLN A 112 9.01 -19.25 9.27
CA GLN A 112 10.03 -18.21 9.13
C GLN A 112 10.27 -17.92 7.64
N GLY A 113 9.85 -16.75 7.16
CA GLY A 113 10.06 -16.31 5.79
C GLY A 113 9.08 -16.91 4.77
N SER A 114 9.55 -17.07 3.54
CA SER A 114 8.76 -17.61 2.42
C SER A 114 9.60 -18.53 1.55
N GLU A 115 8.91 -19.34 0.74
CA GLU A 115 9.51 -20.21 -0.27
C GLU A 115 8.91 -19.95 -1.65
N LEU A 116 9.64 -20.31 -2.70
CA LEU A 116 9.19 -20.30 -4.08
C LEU A 116 8.73 -21.70 -4.46
N ARG A 117 7.48 -21.82 -4.92
CA ARG A 117 6.84 -23.09 -5.26
C ARG A 117 6.35 -23.10 -6.70
N ILE A 118 6.23 -24.28 -7.28
CA ILE A 118 5.63 -24.51 -8.60
C ILE A 118 4.46 -25.48 -8.46
N ARG A 119 3.30 -25.08 -8.97
CA ARG A 119 2.08 -25.87 -9.11
C ARG A 119 1.89 -26.29 -10.55
N TYR A 120 1.83 -27.59 -10.82
CA TYR A 120 1.40 -28.15 -12.11
C TYR A 120 -0.13 -28.19 -12.18
N LEU A 121 -0.69 -27.82 -13.32
CA LEU A 121 -2.15 -27.73 -13.48
C LEU A 121 -2.80 -29.01 -13.99
N ASP A 122 -2.05 -29.89 -14.64
CA ASP A 122 -2.52 -31.14 -15.23
C ASP A 122 -2.73 -32.22 -14.18
N ASP A 123 -1.78 -32.44 -13.27
CA ASP A 123 -1.85 -33.49 -12.25
C ASP A 123 -1.98 -32.95 -10.82
N GLY A 124 -1.87 -31.62 -10.65
CA GLY A 124 -1.97 -30.96 -9.36
C GLY A 124 -0.75 -31.13 -8.46
N SER A 125 0.39 -31.61 -8.95
CA SER A 125 1.64 -31.67 -8.18
C SER A 125 2.12 -30.27 -7.82
N ASP A 126 2.72 -30.14 -6.62
CA ASP A 126 3.15 -28.88 -6.02
C ASP A 126 4.40 -29.11 -5.18
N PHE A 127 5.47 -28.36 -5.43
CA PHE A 127 6.73 -28.51 -4.72
C PHE A 127 7.51 -27.20 -4.59
N ALA A 128 8.33 -27.09 -3.54
CA ALA A 128 9.29 -26.00 -3.40
C ALA A 128 10.48 -26.22 -4.35
N VAL A 129 10.85 -25.18 -5.11
CA VAL A 129 11.92 -25.30 -6.13
C VAL A 129 13.31 -25.48 -5.51
N SER A 130 13.50 -25.01 -4.26
CA SER A 130 14.74 -25.18 -3.49
C SER A 130 14.49 -24.96 -2.00
N GLN A 131 15.52 -25.22 -1.19
CA GLN A 131 15.61 -24.80 0.19
C GLN A 131 16.41 -23.50 0.24
N PHE A 132 15.72 -22.41 0.51
CA PHE A 132 16.34 -21.08 0.58
C PHE A 132 16.79 -20.76 2.01
N ILE A 133 17.96 -20.13 2.14
CA ILE A 133 18.50 -19.64 3.41
C ILE A 133 17.71 -18.40 3.86
N GLU A 134 17.39 -17.53 2.92
CA GLU A 134 16.59 -16.31 3.10
C GLU A 134 15.33 -16.37 2.21
N SER A 135 14.36 -15.51 2.46
CA SER A 135 13.15 -15.45 1.65
C SER A 135 13.45 -14.97 0.22
N PRO A 136 13.02 -15.72 -0.82
CA PRO A 136 13.11 -15.21 -2.18
C PRO A 136 12.23 -13.98 -2.38
N GLY A 137 12.77 -12.97 -3.07
CA GLY A 137 12.11 -11.74 -3.47
C GLY A 137 11.31 -11.87 -4.78
N PRO A 138 11.18 -10.79 -5.57
CA PRO A 138 10.62 -10.83 -6.91
C PRO A 138 11.28 -11.88 -7.80
N PHE A 139 10.49 -12.50 -8.66
CA PHE A 139 10.98 -13.57 -9.53
C PHE A 139 10.31 -13.55 -10.91
N ALA A 140 10.96 -14.15 -11.90
CA ALA A 140 10.49 -14.27 -13.29
C ALA A 140 10.84 -15.63 -13.90
N TRP A 141 9.93 -16.17 -14.73
CA TRP A 141 10.17 -17.34 -15.55
C TRP A 141 11.06 -17.00 -16.76
N SER A 142 12.02 -17.89 -17.07
CA SER A 142 12.72 -17.82 -18.35
C SER A 142 11.77 -18.03 -19.54
N PRO A 143 12.03 -17.44 -20.71
CA PRO A 143 11.16 -17.56 -21.89
C PRO A 143 10.90 -19.00 -22.33
N ASN A 144 11.83 -19.91 -22.07
CA ASN A 144 11.69 -21.34 -22.37
C ASN A 144 11.03 -22.16 -21.23
N GLY A 145 10.74 -21.53 -20.08
CA GLY A 145 10.12 -22.17 -18.92
C GLY A 145 11.00 -23.18 -18.19
N GLU A 146 12.32 -23.15 -18.41
CA GLU A 146 13.29 -24.08 -17.79
C GLU A 146 13.87 -23.57 -16.49
N HIS A 147 13.86 -22.24 -16.28
CA HIS A 147 14.46 -21.60 -15.11
C HIS A 147 13.53 -20.54 -14.49
N LEU A 148 13.78 -20.24 -13.22
CA LEU A 148 13.29 -19.08 -12.49
C LEU A 148 14.50 -18.22 -12.10
N ALA A 149 14.45 -16.93 -12.40
CA ALA A 149 15.35 -15.93 -11.82
C ALA A 149 14.62 -15.25 -10.64
N PHE A 150 15.34 -14.96 -9.56
CA PHE A 150 14.78 -14.30 -8.38
C PHE A 150 15.85 -13.51 -7.63
N SER A 151 15.42 -12.51 -6.85
CA SER A 151 16.31 -11.81 -5.92
C SER A 151 16.27 -12.45 -4.53
N MET A 152 17.39 -12.40 -3.80
CA MET A 152 17.48 -12.87 -2.42
C MET A 152 18.60 -12.15 -1.68
N PHE A 153 18.37 -11.83 -0.40
CA PHE A 153 19.40 -11.23 0.45
C PHE A 153 20.51 -12.23 0.74
N VAL A 154 21.75 -11.75 0.66
CA VAL A 154 22.97 -12.50 1.01
C VAL A 154 23.62 -11.77 2.20
N PRO A 155 23.65 -12.39 3.39
CA PRO A 155 24.29 -11.79 4.54
C PRO A 155 25.78 -11.56 4.34
N GLY A 156 26.25 -10.38 4.74
CA GLY A 156 27.66 -10.00 4.80
C GLY A 156 28.29 -10.28 6.17
N GLU A 157 29.45 -9.70 6.41
CA GLU A 157 30.13 -9.76 7.70
C GLU A 157 29.71 -8.57 8.55
N GLU A 158 29.07 -8.81 9.70
CA GLU A 158 28.69 -7.75 10.63
C GLU A 158 29.92 -6.97 11.12
N PRO A 159 29.90 -5.62 11.08
CA PRO A 159 31.02 -4.82 11.54
C PRO A 159 31.27 -5.01 13.02
N SER A 160 32.54 -5.10 13.43
CA SER A 160 32.94 -5.30 14.83
C SER A 160 34.25 -4.63 15.13
N PHE A 161 34.29 -3.81 16.18
CA PHE A 161 35.54 -3.19 16.67
C PHE A 161 36.28 -4.03 17.73
N ALA A 162 35.68 -5.14 18.17
CA ALA A 162 36.25 -6.00 19.19
C ALA A 162 35.83 -7.45 18.99
N SER A 163 36.64 -8.37 19.49
CA SER A 163 36.30 -9.79 19.58
C SER A 163 35.97 -10.10 21.04
N PRO A 164 34.70 -10.06 21.46
CA PRO A 164 34.31 -10.40 22.83
C PRO A 164 34.59 -11.89 23.10
N PRO A 165 34.83 -12.27 24.37
CA PRO A 165 34.98 -13.68 24.72
C PRO A 165 33.67 -14.43 24.48
N GLU A 166 33.76 -15.68 24.08
CA GLU A 166 32.60 -16.57 23.98
C GLU A 166 31.98 -16.81 25.37
N PRO A 167 30.63 -16.90 25.48
CA PRO A 167 29.99 -17.26 26.72
C PRO A 167 30.41 -18.66 27.16
N PRO A 168 30.65 -18.89 28.46
CA PRO A 168 30.85 -20.24 28.96
C PRO A 168 29.65 -21.16 28.64
N GLN A 169 29.90 -22.45 28.49
CA GLN A 169 28.84 -23.41 28.18
C GLN A 169 27.70 -23.33 29.22
N GLY A 170 26.48 -23.11 28.77
CA GLY A 170 25.28 -22.99 29.59
C GLY A 170 25.07 -21.61 30.24
N ALA A 171 25.88 -20.60 29.89
CA ALA A 171 25.64 -19.23 30.31
C ALA A 171 24.50 -18.60 29.50
N ASP A 172 23.66 -17.83 30.19
CA ASP A 172 22.59 -17.01 29.60
C ASP A 172 23.05 -15.55 29.64
N TRP A 173 23.94 -15.18 28.68
CA TRP A 173 24.41 -13.81 28.57
C TRP A 173 23.41 -12.97 27.78
N ALA A 174 23.39 -11.67 28.07
CA ALA A 174 22.66 -10.72 27.23
C ALA A 174 23.12 -10.80 25.77
N PRO A 175 22.26 -10.48 24.79
CA PRO A 175 22.63 -10.40 23.38
C PRO A 175 23.88 -9.51 23.19
N SER A 176 24.72 -9.88 22.23
CA SER A 176 25.92 -9.09 21.90
C SER A 176 25.52 -7.66 21.45
N VAL A 177 26.46 -6.74 21.58
CA VAL A 177 26.31 -5.39 21.00
C VAL A 177 26.22 -5.49 19.49
N ARG A 178 25.48 -4.58 18.86
CA ARG A 178 25.44 -4.40 17.41
C ARG A 178 26.25 -3.16 17.06
N VAL A 179 27.00 -3.23 16.00
CA VAL A 179 27.72 -2.10 15.42
C VAL A 179 27.08 -1.80 14.06
N PHE A 180 26.87 -0.55 13.78
CA PHE A 180 26.38 -0.05 12.49
C PHE A 180 27.30 1.06 12.04
N ASP A 181 27.80 1.02 10.83
CA ASP A 181 28.63 2.03 10.20
C ASP A 181 28.02 2.54 8.88
N ASP A 182 26.91 1.94 8.42
CA ASP A 182 26.09 2.43 7.31
C ASP A 182 25.14 3.57 7.74
N MET A 183 24.82 4.45 6.80
CA MET A 183 23.87 5.54 7.00
C MET A 183 22.45 5.02 7.30
N THR A 184 22.01 4.01 6.56
CA THR A 184 20.70 3.36 6.73
C THR A 184 20.86 2.03 7.47
N TYR A 185 20.85 2.06 8.79
CA TYR A 185 21.03 0.89 9.66
C TYR A 185 19.72 0.25 10.15
N ARG A 186 18.58 0.84 9.81
CA ARG A 186 17.23 0.32 10.09
C ARG A 186 16.26 0.84 9.05
N PHE A 187 15.16 0.11 8.82
CA PHE A 187 14.15 0.50 7.86
C PHE A 187 12.76 0.09 8.35
N ASP A 188 11.76 0.93 8.08
CA ASP A 188 10.39 0.66 8.52
C ASP A 188 9.84 -0.65 7.96
N GLY A 189 9.19 -1.43 8.81
CA GLY A 189 8.70 -2.77 8.49
C GLY A 189 9.77 -3.86 8.39
N ARG A 190 11.09 -3.49 8.31
CA ARG A 190 12.22 -4.43 8.30
C ARG A 190 12.99 -4.47 9.62
N GLY A 191 12.85 -3.43 10.44
CA GLY A 191 13.57 -3.29 11.70
C GLY A 191 15.05 -2.93 11.51
N TRP A 192 15.92 -3.46 12.39
CA TRP A 192 17.37 -3.31 12.30
C TRP A 192 17.90 -4.11 11.11
N LEU A 193 18.59 -3.45 10.20
CA LEU A 193 19.15 -4.10 9.03
C LEU A 193 20.37 -4.95 9.41
N ARG A 194 20.59 -6.01 8.69
CA ARG A 194 21.80 -6.84 8.73
C ARG A 194 22.71 -6.39 7.62
N ASP A 195 24.02 -6.48 7.85
CA ASP A 195 24.99 -6.28 6.80
C ASP A 195 24.84 -7.32 5.68
N GLY A 196 25.08 -6.91 4.44
CA GLY A 196 24.92 -7.72 3.23
C GLY A 196 24.16 -6.99 2.13
N ALA A 197 23.95 -7.69 1.01
CA ALA A 197 23.28 -7.14 -0.16
C ALA A 197 22.27 -8.11 -0.77
N THR A 198 21.30 -7.57 -1.50
CA THR A 198 20.35 -8.36 -2.29
C THR A 198 20.98 -8.71 -3.63
N HIS A 199 21.00 -10.01 -3.97
CA HIS A 199 21.54 -10.49 -5.22
C HIS A 199 20.52 -11.26 -6.04
N VAL A 200 20.78 -11.37 -7.34
CA VAL A 200 19.96 -12.13 -8.27
C VAL A 200 20.52 -13.54 -8.42
N PHE A 201 19.61 -14.49 -8.39
CA PHE A 201 19.86 -15.93 -8.49
C PHE A 201 19.06 -16.55 -9.62
N ILE A 202 19.50 -17.71 -10.07
CA ILE A 202 18.77 -18.56 -11.02
C ILE A 202 18.66 -19.97 -10.46
N VAL A 203 17.51 -20.62 -10.65
CA VAL A 203 17.25 -22.02 -10.27
C VAL A 203 16.48 -22.73 -11.38
N GLY A 204 16.72 -24.03 -11.56
CA GLY A 204 15.95 -24.83 -12.51
C GLY A 204 14.49 -24.96 -12.11
N ALA A 205 13.58 -24.91 -13.06
CA ALA A 205 12.14 -25.10 -12.84
C ALA A 205 11.74 -26.52 -12.38
N GLN A 206 12.68 -27.46 -12.45
CA GLN A 206 12.54 -28.82 -11.90
C GLN A 206 13.09 -28.93 -10.47
N GLY A 207 13.53 -27.80 -9.89
CA GLY A 207 14.22 -27.76 -8.62
C GLY A 207 15.74 -27.88 -8.75
N GLY A 208 16.45 -27.70 -7.65
CA GLY A 208 17.89 -27.81 -7.55
C GLY A 208 18.52 -26.73 -6.68
N GLU A 209 19.88 -26.63 -6.73
CA GLU A 209 20.62 -25.61 -6.00
C GLU A 209 20.56 -24.28 -6.78
N PRO A 210 20.18 -23.18 -6.13
CA PRO A 210 20.22 -21.84 -6.73
C PRO A 210 21.66 -21.42 -7.03
N ARG A 211 21.87 -20.78 -8.16
CA ARG A 211 23.16 -20.18 -8.52
C ARG A 211 23.05 -18.68 -8.48
N GLN A 212 23.90 -18.02 -7.71
CA GLN A 212 24.03 -16.58 -7.64
C GLN A 212 24.62 -16.03 -8.94
N LEU A 213 24.07 -14.93 -9.46
CA LEU A 213 24.50 -14.27 -10.69
C LEU A 213 25.17 -12.93 -10.43
N THR A 214 24.68 -12.15 -9.49
CA THR A 214 25.29 -10.86 -9.12
C THR A 214 26.02 -11.00 -7.79
N GLU A 215 27.08 -10.20 -7.60
CA GLU A 215 27.93 -10.20 -6.41
C GLU A 215 28.42 -8.80 -6.08
N GLY A 216 29.00 -8.61 -4.89
CA GLY A 216 29.51 -7.35 -4.37
C GLY A 216 28.64 -6.75 -3.29
N ASP A 217 28.84 -5.47 -2.98
CA ASP A 217 28.22 -4.79 -1.85
C ASP A 217 26.94 -4.03 -2.21
N ASN A 218 26.54 -4.03 -3.49
CA ASN A 218 25.39 -3.31 -3.99
C ASN A 218 24.18 -4.25 -4.19
N ASP A 219 22.98 -3.72 -3.92
CA ASP A 219 21.72 -4.42 -4.18
C ASP A 219 21.43 -4.53 -5.68
N PHE A 220 21.02 -5.74 -6.10
CA PHE A 220 20.46 -6.00 -7.43
C PHE A 220 19.17 -6.80 -7.28
N SER A 221 18.09 -6.33 -7.93
CA SER A 221 16.74 -6.90 -7.78
C SER A 221 15.92 -6.84 -9.07
N ASN A 222 14.63 -7.22 -8.98
CA ASN A 222 13.64 -7.13 -10.05
C ASN A 222 14.09 -7.79 -11.38
N PRO A 223 14.43 -9.10 -11.37
CA PRO A 223 14.89 -9.77 -12.57
C PRO A 223 13.79 -9.85 -13.64
N ALA A 224 14.11 -9.45 -14.86
CA ALA A 224 13.31 -9.66 -16.06
C ALA A 224 14.16 -10.31 -17.15
N TRP A 225 13.62 -11.26 -17.91
CA TRP A 225 14.38 -11.94 -18.96
C TRP A 225 14.40 -11.13 -20.25
N LEU A 226 15.58 -10.77 -20.74
CA LEU A 226 15.76 -10.18 -22.06
C LEU A 226 15.63 -11.26 -23.14
N ASP A 227 16.30 -12.36 -22.94
CA ASP A 227 16.25 -13.56 -23.78
C ASP A 227 16.58 -14.84 -22.95
N ALA A 228 16.97 -15.94 -23.58
CA ALA A 228 17.28 -17.19 -22.86
C ALA A 228 18.60 -17.13 -22.07
N ASP A 229 19.48 -16.20 -22.38
CA ASP A 229 20.86 -16.14 -21.89
C ASP A 229 21.15 -14.87 -21.07
N THR A 230 20.28 -13.88 -21.12
CA THR A 230 20.47 -12.56 -20.51
C THR A 230 19.29 -12.15 -19.63
N LEU A 231 19.59 -11.68 -18.41
CA LEU A 231 18.63 -11.06 -17.50
C LEU A 231 18.82 -9.54 -17.48
N LEU A 232 17.72 -8.81 -17.33
CA LEU A 232 17.70 -7.43 -16.85
C LEU A 232 17.52 -7.43 -15.34
N VAL A 233 18.26 -6.57 -14.65
CA VAL A 233 18.14 -6.35 -13.20
C VAL A 233 18.27 -4.86 -12.91
N VAL A 234 17.74 -4.43 -11.79
CA VAL A 234 17.84 -3.03 -11.31
C VAL A 234 18.77 -2.99 -10.11
N GLY A 235 19.67 -2.02 -10.08
CA GLY A 235 20.59 -1.85 -8.96
C GLY A 235 21.15 -0.44 -8.87
N ASN A 236 21.53 -0.04 -7.65
CA ASN A 236 22.28 1.18 -7.40
C ASN A 236 23.75 0.80 -7.14
N ALA A 237 24.63 1.06 -8.10
CA ALA A 237 26.06 0.72 -8.02
C ALA A 237 26.96 1.94 -8.24
N VAL A 238 26.43 3.14 -7.98
CA VAL A 238 27.21 4.38 -8.01
C VAL A 238 28.13 4.48 -6.78
N PRO A 239 29.23 5.23 -6.86
CA PRO A 239 30.02 5.59 -5.68
C PRO A 239 29.13 6.33 -4.64
N ASP A 240 29.29 6.00 -3.37
CA ASP A 240 28.51 6.60 -2.27
C ASP A 240 26.97 6.41 -2.39
N ALA A 241 26.52 5.25 -2.92
CA ALA A 241 25.11 4.90 -3.11
C ALA A 241 24.23 5.10 -1.86
N GLU A 242 24.81 4.98 -0.64
CA GLU A 242 24.08 5.25 0.60
C GLU A 242 23.70 6.72 0.77
N LEU A 243 24.40 7.65 0.13
CA LEU A 243 24.10 9.09 0.10
C LEU A 243 23.28 9.50 -1.12
N ASP A 244 23.01 8.55 -2.03
CA ASP A 244 22.17 8.71 -3.20
C ASP A 244 21.16 7.53 -3.33
N PRO A 245 20.24 7.40 -2.39
CA PRO A 245 19.39 6.20 -2.30
C PRO A 245 18.30 6.10 -3.38
N ILE A 246 18.07 7.17 -4.17
CA ILE A 246 17.11 7.14 -5.26
C ILE A 246 17.73 6.71 -6.59
N GLU A 247 19.05 6.82 -6.72
CA GLU A 247 19.78 6.42 -7.92
C GLU A 247 19.62 4.93 -8.18
N SER A 248 19.33 4.56 -9.43
CA SER A 248 19.30 3.17 -9.87
C SER A 248 19.39 3.07 -11.37
N GLU A 249 19.97 1.95 -11.84
CA GLU A 249 20.20 1.69 -13.25
C GLU A 249 19.66 0.31 -13.65
N VAL A 250 19.31 0.17 -14.92
CA VAL A 250 19.00 -1.12 -15.54
C VAL A 250 20.28 -1.77 -16.04
N TYR A 251 20.58 -2.97 -15.57
CA TYR A 251 21.73 -3.76 -16.01
C TYR A 251 21.31 -4.99 -16.81
N ALA A 252 22.05 -5.32 -17.86
CA ALA A 252 22.02 -6.64 -18.48
C ALA A 252 23.05 -7.56 -17.79
N VAL A 253 22.62 -8.76 -17.38
CA VAL A 253 23.45 -9.77 -16.70
C VAL A 253 23.42 -11.06 -17.50
N GLU A 254 24.60 -11.51 -17.95
CA GLU A 254 24.77 -12.79 -18.67
C GLU A 254 24.61 -13.96 -17.69
N ILE A 255 23.71 -14.91 -17.99
CA ILE A 255 23.49 -16.04 -17.08
C ILE A 255 24.68 -17.02 -17.06
N LEU A 256 25.54 -17.04 -18.10
CA LEU A 256 26.65 -17.98 -18.18
C LEU A 256 27.70 -17.72 -17.09
N ASP A 257 28.09 -16.47 -16.91
CA ASP A 257 29.24 -16.08 -16.09
C ASP A 257 28.96 -14.93 -15.12
N GLY A 258 27.72 -14.37 -15.10
CA GLY A 258 27.32 -13.26 -14.24
C GLY A 258 27.90 -11.91 -14.65
N SER A 259 28.54 -11.81 -15.82
CA SER A 259 29.05 -10.54 -16.34
C SER A 259 27.87 -9.56 -16.54
N ARG A 260 28.07 -8.30 -16.12
CA ARG A 260 27.01 -7.28 -16.14
C ARG A 260 27.43 -6.03 -16.91
N LYS A 261 26.47 -5.41 -17.58
CA LYS A 261 26.62 -4.16 -18.32
C LYS A 261 25.46 -3.25 -17.97
N ALA A 262 25.73 -2.01 -17.54
CA ALA A 262 24.70 -0.98 -17.43
C ALA A 262 24.13 -0.66 -18.81
N LEU A 263 22.81 -0.60 -18.93
CA LEU A 263 22.08 -0.21 -20.13
C LEU A 263 21.60 1.23 -20.06
N THR A 264 21.47 1.75 -18.84
CA THR A 264 21.16 3.15 -18.53
C THR A 264 22.32 3.76 -17.76
N ASP A 265 22.45 5.08 -17.78
CA ASP A 265 23.53 5.84 -17.13
C ASP A 265 23.09 7.29 -16.85
N ARG A 266 21.80 7.49 -16.65
CA ARG A 266 21.21 8.79 -16.38
C ARG A 266 21.36 9.14 -14.90
N ASP A 267 21.49 10.42 -14.59
CA ASP A 267 21.41 10.91 -13.21
C ASP A 267 19.93 10.88 -12.75
N GLY A 268 19.57 9.92 -11.91
CA GLY A 268 18.21 9.64 -11.46
C GLY A 268 17.82 8.16 -11.59
N PRO A 269 16.66 7.75 -11.05
CA PRO A 269 16.27 6.35 -11.03
C PRO A 269 15.86 5.86 -12.42
N ASP A 270 16.36 4.70 -12.81
CA ASP A 270 15.88 3.89 -13.91
C ASP A 270 15.49 2.50 -13.42
N GLY A 271 14.23 2.10 -13.65
CA GLY A 271 13.69 0.86 -13.08
C GLY A 271 12.56 0.23 -13.87
N ASN A 272 11.97 -0.83 -13.31
CA ASN A 272 10.81 -1.55 -13.85
C ASN A 272 10.96 -1.97 -15.34
N PRO A 273 12.08 -2.60 -15.73
CA PRO A 273 12.30 -2.94 -17.12
C PRO A 273 11.29 -3.98 -17.62
N ALA A 274 10.67 -3.70 -18.77
CA ALA A 274 9.80 -4.61 -19.50
C ALA A 274 10.38 -4.87 -20.88
N VAL A 275 10.39 -6.14 -21.32
CA VAL A 275 10.98 -6.55 -22.60
C VAL A 275 9.90 -6.76 -23.64
N SER A 276 10.12 -6.25 -24.84
CA SER A 276 9.21 -6.48 -25.97
C SER A 276 9.18 -7.97 -26.38
N PRO A 277 8.05 -8.50 -26.89
CA PRO A 277 7.92 -9.92 -27.23
C PRO A 277 8.93 -10.43 -28.26
N ASP A 278 9.54 -9.54 -29.06
CA ASP A 278 10.57 -9.90 -30.04
C ASP A 278 12.02 -9.74 -29.47
N GLY A 279 12.14 -9.37 -28.17
CA GLY A 279 13.42 -9.19 -27.48
C GLY A 279 14.27 -8.01 -27.97
N LYS A 280 13.70 -7.06 -28.73
CA LYS A 280 14.51 -5.99 -29.36
C LYS A 280 14.43 -4.65 -28.65
N ARG A 281 13.47 -4.46 -27.76
CA ARG A 281 13.23 -3.21 -27.05
C ARG A 281 13.00 -3.47 -25.57
N ILE A 282 13.33 -2.46 -24.77
CA ILE A 282 13.12 -2.41 -23.35
C ILE A 282 12.34 -1.12 -23.06
N ALA A 283 11.21 -1.24 -22.39
CA ALA A 283 10.52 -0.13 -21.76
C ALA A 283 10.94 -0.10 -20.28
N TYR A 284 11.08 1.08 -19.70
CA TYR A 284 11.45 1.26 -18.31
C TYR A 284 10.94 2.60 -17.78
N THR A 285 10.81 2.73 -16.47
CA THR A 285 10.38 3.97 -15.82
C THR A 285 11.54 4.70 -15.18
N GLY A 286 11.45 6.01 -15.08
CA GLY A 286 12.44 6.84 -14.42
C GLY A 286 12.27 8.34 -14.68
N TYR A 287 13.20 9.14 -14.19
CA TYR A 287 13.27 10.58 -14.42
C TYR A 287 14.70 11.11 -14.28
N ASP A 288 14.97 12.29 -14.83
CA ASP A 288 16.23 13.01 -14.57
C ASP A 288 16.17 13.69 -13.22
N ASP A 289 17.08 13.36 -12.27
CA ASP A 289 17.06 13.93 -10.93
C ASP A 289 17.38 15.44 -10.93
N GLN A 290 16.39 16.24 -10.60
CA GLN A 290 16.50 17.69 -10.43
C GLN A 290 16.67 18.07 -8.95
N VAL A 291 16.91 17.10 -8.08
CA VAL A 291 17.04 17.27 -6.63
C VAL A 291 15.78 17.92 -6.02
N LEU A 292 14.60 17.49 -6.47
CA LEU A 292 13.31 17.92 -5.97
C LEU A 292 12.68 16.84 -5.08
N ALA A 293 11.85 17.24 -4.13
CA ALA A 293 11.15 16.29 -3.25
C ALA A 293 10.13 15.40 -3.97
N TYR A 294 9.60 15.87 -5.10
CA TYR A 294 8.79 15.12 -6.03
C TYR A 294 9.28 15.31 -7.46
N GLN A 295 9.38 14.21 -8.16
CA GLN A 295 9.65 14.17 -9.60
C GLN A 295 8.82 13.04 -10.18
N GLN A 296 8.22 13.28 -11.33
CA GLN A 296 7.30 12.35 -11.97
C GLN A 296 8.08 11.22 -12.63
N ASP A 297 7.65 9.98 -12.40
CA ASP A 297 8.12 8.84 -13.18
C ASP A 297 7.55 8.89 -14.60
N ASP A 298 8.44 8.93 -15.58
CA ASP A 298 8.13 8.85 -17.00
C ASP A 298 8.42 7.45 -17.55
N LEU A 299 7.74 7.09 -18.65
CA LEU A 299 8.01 5.88 -19.40
C LEU A 299 9.02 6.14 -20.50
N TYR A 300 10.09 5.36 -20.50
CA TYR A 300 11.14 5.40 -21.52
C TYR A 300 11.13 4.13 -22.37
N LEU A 301 11.63 4.26 -23.59
CA LEU A 301 11.83 3.16 -24.53
C LEU A 301 13.25 3.21 -25.10
N MET A 302 13.97 2.07 -25.08
CA MET A 302 15.30 1.91 -25.67
C MET A 302 15.41 0.62 -26.46
N ASN A 303 16.48 0.48 -27.25
CA ASN A 303 16.86 -0.79 -27.87
C ASN A 303 17.37 -1.77 -26.79
N ALA A 304 17.34 -3.08 -27.09
CA ALA A 304 17.80 -4.13 -26.17
C ALA A 304 19.26 -4.01 -25.74
N ASP A 305 20.11 -3.32 -26.53
CA ASP A 305 21.51 -3.07 -26.20
C ASP A 305 21.77 -1.81 -25.37
N GLY A 306 20.72 -1.10 -24.98
CA GLY A 306 20.71 0.16 -24.23
C GLY A 306 20.78 1.40 -25.12
N SER A 307 20.89 1.26 -26.44
CA SER A 307 21.03 2.41 -27.35
C SER A 307 19.67 3.10 -27.63
N GLY A 308 19.73 4.40 -27.90
CA GLY A 308 18.61 5.20 -28.38
C GLY A 308 17.45 5.35 -27.38
N PRO A 309 17.73 5.66 -26.12
CA PRO A 309 16.67 5.91 -25.15
C PRO A 309 15.86 7.13 -25.56
N ARG A 310 14.53 7.06 -25.34
CA ARG A 310 13.62 8.18 -25.54
C ARG A 310 12.49 8.15 -24.54
N ASN A 311 12.10 9.30 -24.05
CA ASN A 311 10.94 9.49 -23.19
C ASN A 311 9.66 9.38 -24.04
N LEU A 312 8.71 8.53 -23.65
CA LEU A 312 7.42 8.36 -24.31
C LEU A 312 6.31 9.21 -23.66
N THR A 313 6.47 9.62 -22.40
CA THR A 313 5.44 10.30 -21.61
C THR A 313 5.83 11.71 -21.19
N GLY A 314 6.89 12.28 -21.75
CA GLY A 314 7.35 13.61 -21.38
C GLY A 314 6.32 14.76 -21.59
N ASP A 315 5.34 14.54 -22.47
CA ASP A 315 4.20 15.45 -22.67
C ASP A 315 2.92 15.00 -21.93
N TYR A 316 2.97 13.89 -21.18
CA TYR A 316 1.87 13.34 -20.40
C TYR A 316 2.09 13.63 -18.91
N ASP A 317 1.41 14.67 -18.40
CA ASP A 317 1.64 15.23 -17.06
C ASP A 317 1.03 14.39 -15.92
N HIS A 318 1.24 13.05 -15.99
CA HIS A 318 0.82 12.07 -14.98
C HIS A 318 1.89 10.99 -14.82
N PRO A 319 2.21 10.56 -13.58
CA PRO A 319 3.20 9.50 -13.36
C PRO A 319 2.71 8.16 -13.89
N VAL A 320 3.64 7.40 -14.50
CA VAL A 320 3.36 6.10 -15.13
C VAL A 320 4.19 4.99 -14.47
N ALA A 321 3.57 3.86 -14.22
CA ALA A 321 4.18 2.70 -13.56
C ALA A 321 3.83 1.37 -14.25
N ASP A 322 4.58 0.31 -13.90
CA ASP A 322 4.33 -1.08 -14.27
C ASP A 322 4.14 -1.31 -15.78
N PRO A 323 5.09 -0.91 -16.63
CA PRO A 323 4.95 -1.07 -18.07
C PRO A 323 4.96 -2.55 -18.49
N VAL A 324 4.05 -2.93 -19.38
CA VAL A 324 3.96 -4.27 -19.97
C VAL A 324 3.71 -4.14 -21.47
N PHE A 325 4.56 -4.75 -22.31
CA PHE A 325 4.31 -4.76 -23.75
C PHE A 325 3.07 -5.56 -24.11
N ALA A 326 2.31 -5.05 -25.05
CA ALA A 326 1.27 -5.83 -25.71
C ALA A 326 1.87 -7.09 -26.35
N PRO A 327 1.16 -8.24 -26.40
CA PRO A 327 1.65 -9.48 -27.01
C PRO A 327 2.09 -9.33 -28.47
N ASN A 328 1.59 -8.32 -29.18
CA ASN A 328 1.96 -8.01 -30.58
C ASN A 328 3.18 -7.06 -30.68
N GLY A 329 3.70 -6.54 -29.54
CA GLY A 329 4.87 -5.64 -29.46
C GLY A 329 4.65 -4.25 -30.06
N ARG A 330 3.39 -3.80 -30.29
CA ARG A 330 3.07 -2.53 -30.94
C ARG A 330 2.65 -1.43 -30.00
N SER A 331 2.32 -1.76 -28.77
CA SER A 331 1.94 -0.84 -27.71
C SER A 331 2.47 -1.33 -26.35
N ILE A 332 2.41 -0.47 -25.36
CA ILE A 332 2.77 -0.73 -23.98
C ILE A 332 1.52 -0.40 -23.15
N TYR A 333 1.18 -1.27 -22.20
CA TYR A 333 0.17 -1.01 -21.19
C TYR A 333 0.87 -0.60 -19.90
N ALA A 334 0.27 0.33 -19.16
CA ALA A 334 0.82 0.82 -17.91
C ALA A 334 -0.29 1.32 -16.98
N LEU A 335 0.05 1.58 -15.73
CA LEU A 335 -0.82 2.28 -14.79
C LEU A 335 -0.40 3.74 -14.70
N ALA A 336 -1.34 4.66 -14.86
CA ALA A 336 -1.14 6.09 -14.63
C ALA A 336 -1.91 6.56 -13.40
N GLN A 337 -1.38 7.54 -12.67
CA GLN A 337 -2.10 8.21 -11.59
C GLN A 337 -2.74 9.49 -12.14
N VAL A 338 -4.06 9.54 -12.17
CA VAL A 338 -4.83 10.65 -12.75
C VAL A 338 -5.93 11.04 -11.76
N GLU A 339 -5.90 12.27 -11.25
CA GLU A 339 -6.96 12.86 -10.41
C GLU A 339 -7.49 11.92 -9.32
N GLY A 340 -6.58 11.39 -8.47
CA GLY A 340 -6.92 10.48 -7.38
C GLY A 340 -7.27 9.05 -7.79
N GLN A 341 -7.24 8.73 -9.07
CA GLN A 341 -7.55 7.42 -9.61
C GLN A 341 -6.30 6.74 -10.18
N THR A 342 -6.29 5.42 -10.22
CA THR A 342 -5.34 4.64 -11.02
C THR A 342 -6.03 4.26 -12.32
N VAL A 343 -5.46 4.71 -13.43
CA VAL A 343 -5.98 4.48 -14.78
C VAL A 343 -5.10 3.48 -15.51
N LEU A 344 -5.71 2.46 -16.10
CA LEU A 344 -5.02 1.56 -17.02
C LEU A 344 -4.95 2.24 -18.39
N VAL A 345 -3.75 2.48 -18.88
CA VAL A 345 -3.49 3.15 -20.15
C VAL A 345 -2.82 2.24 -21.18
N GLU A 346 -3.09 2.48 -22.45
CA GLU A 346 -2.34 1.94 -23.59
C GLU A 346 -1.55 3.09 -24.23
N LEU A 347 -0.24 2.92 -24.36
CA LEU A 347 0.65 3.84 -25.05
C LEU A 347 1.11 3.18 -26.36
N ASP A 348 1.02 3.89 -27.46
CA ASP A 348 1.71 3.43 -28.66
C ASP A 348 3.22 3.73 -28.55
N LEU A 349 3.99 3.22 -29.52
CA LEU A 349 5.45 3.39 -29.47
C LEU A 349 5.91 4.79 -29.90
N ASP A 350 5.02 5.67 -30.28
CA ASP A 350 5.27 7.08 -30.59
C ASP A 350 4.94 8.00 -29.39
N GLY A 351 4.23 7.48 -28.36
CA GLY A 351 3.91 8.15 -27.11
C GLY A 351 2.47 8.62 -27.00
N ASP A 352 1.59 8.29 -27.96
CA ASP A 352 0.17 8.59 -27.85
C ASP A 352 -0.47 7.71 -26.75
N VAL A 353 -1.14 8.33 -25.76
CA VAL A 353 -1.76 7.69 -24.61
C VAL A 353 -3.26 7.52 -24.82
N ARG A 354 -3.82 6.37 -24.45
CA ARG A 354 -5.25 6.08 -24.47
C ARG A 354 -5.68 5.38 -23.18
N ASP A 355 -6.67 5.93 -22.51
CA ASP A 355 -7.27 5.32 -21.33
C ASP A 355 -8.11 4.09 -21.70
N LEU A 356 -8.02 3.06 -20.87
CA LEU A 356 -8.76 1.80 -21.02
C LEU A 356 -9.75 1.56 -19.89
N ALA A 357 -9.33 1.85 -18.64
CA ALA A 357 -10.16 1.75 -17.46
C ALA A 357 -9.66 2.76 -16.42
N ASP A 358 -10.58 3.48 -15.80
CA ASP A 358 -10.33 4.51 -14.77
C ASP A 358 -10.71 4.03 -13.36
N ASP A 359 -11.04 2.75 -13.21
CA ASP A 359 -11.49 2.15 -11.97
C ASP A 359 -10.53 1.05 -11.45
N VAL A 360 -9.24 1.16 -11.76
CA VAL A 360 -8.22 0.26 -11.21
C VAL A 360 -7.95 0.61 -9.74
N GLY A 361 -7.94 -0.39 -8.84
CA GLY A 361 -7.66 -0.09 -7.44
C GLY A 361 -8.23 -1.07 -6.42
N GLY A 362 -8.58 -0.54 -5.24
CA GLY A 362 -9.29 -1.27 -4.18
C GLY A 362 -8.44 -2.26 -3.39
N THR A 363 -7.11 -2.21 -3.50
CA THR A 363 -6.20 -3.08 -2.73
C THR A 363 -5.72 -2.44 -1.42
N SER A 364 -6.00 -1.14 -1.21
CA SER A 364 -5.72 -0.42 0.04
C SER A 364 -6.97 -0.35 0.91
N LEU A 365 -7.15 -1.29 1.85
CA LEU A 365 -8.42 -1.42 2.61
C LEU A 365 -8.59 -0.43 3.75
N GLY A 366 -7.51 0.02 4.36
CA GLY A 366 -7.60 0.91 5.53
C GLY A 366 -8.07 2.31 5.15
N ARG A 367 -7.46 2.87 4.11
CA ARG A 367 -7.67 4.22 3.58
C ARG A 367 -7.78 4.20 2.07
N PRO A 368 -8.48 5.16 1.45
CA PRO A 368 -8.81 5.13 0.02
C PRO A 368 -7.64 5.60 -0.86
N TYR A 369 -6.43 5.07 -0.65
CA TYR A 369 -5.28 5.38 -1.51
C TYR A 369 -5.47 4.79 -2.90
N ALA A 370 -5.09 5.56 -3.91
CA ALA A 370 -4.91 5.06 -5.26
C ALA A 370 -3.95 3.85 -5.25
N SER A 371 -4.35 2.76 -5.88
CA SER A 371 -3.65 1.47 -5.84
C SER A 371 -4.15 0.59 -6.99
N GLY A 372 -3.63 -0.62 -7.11
CA GLY A 372 -4.14 -1.60 -8.04
C GLY A 372 -3.05 -2.42 -8.72
N ALA A 373 -3.48 -3.37 -9.54
CA ALA A 373 -2.61 -4.22 -10.32
C ALA A 373 -3.32 -4.68 -11.60
N PHE A 374 -2.55 -4.97 -12.64
CA PHE A 374 -3.06 -5.56 -13.88
C PHE A 374 -2.08 -6.58 -14.44
N SER A 375 -2.54 -7.37 -15.39
CA SER A 375 -1.70 -8.24 -16.22
C SER A 375 -2.34 -8.43 -17.59
N ILE A 376 -1.54 -8.89 -18.54
CA ILE A 376 -1.95 -9.11 -19.91
C ILE A 376 -1.54 -10.51 -20.39
N GLY A 377 -2.43 -11.15 -21.15
CA GLY A 377 -2.17 -12.44 -21.80
C GLY A 377 -2.95 -12.58 -23.09
N GLY A 378 -2.96 -13.79 -23.65
CA GLY A 378 -3.62 -14.04 -24.92
C GLY A 378 -2.75 -13.65 -26.14
N GLY A 379 -3.31 -13.84 -27.31
CA GLY A 379 -2.63 -13.59 -28.57
C GLY A 379 -2.94 -12.21 -29.16
N ARG A 380 -3.48 -12.22 -30.42
CA ARG A 380 -3.80 -10.96 -31.14
C ARG A 380 -4.87 -10.10 -30.46
N ASN A 381 -5.84 -10.74 -29.81
CA ASN A 381 -6.81 -10.08 -28.98
C ASN A 381 -6.33 -10.27 -27.54
N ALA A 382 -5.64 -9.29 -27.04
CA ALA A 382 -5.14 -9.33 -25.67
C ALA A 382 -6.30 -9.41 -24.67
N THR A 383 -6.16 -10.27 -23.67
CA THR A 383 -6.97 -10.27 -22.47
C THR A 383 -6.20 -9.52 -21.40
N ILE A 384 -6.81 -8.52 -20.79
CA ILE A 384 -6.22 -7.75 -19.70
C ILE A 384 -7.06 -8.02 -18.44
N ALA A 385 -6.45 -8.47 -17.37
CA ALA A 385 -7.09 -8.59 -16.07
C ALA A 385 -6.55 -7.50 -15.14
N TYR A 386 -7.43 -6.91 -14.34
CA TYR A 386 -7.03 -5.90 -13.37
C TYR A 386 -7.86 -5.98 -12.09
N THR A 387 -7.35 -5.39 -11.01
CA THR A 387 -8.10 -5.19 -9.77
C THR A 387 -8.98 -3.98 -9.92
N ARG A 388 -10.30 -4.17 -9.79
CA ARG A 388 -11.28 -3.12 -9.95
C ARG A 388 -11.72 -2.57 -8.60
N GLN A 389 -11.63 -1.26 -8.45
CA GLN A 389 -12.13 -0.56 -7.26
C GLN A 389 -13.62 -0.22 -7.36
N HIS A 390 -14.24 -0.06 -6.19
CA HIS A 390 -15.51 0.62 -6.00
C HIS A 390 -15.57 1.16 -4.57
N TRP A 391 -16.36 2.21 -4.32
CA TRP A 391 -16.47 2.80 -2.98
C TRP A 391 -17.20 1.92 -1.95
N ASP A 392 -18.03 0.97 -2.41
CA ASP A 392 -18.86 0.11 -1.56
C ASP A 392 -18.27 -1.30 -1.33
N ARG A 393 -17.13 -1.62 -1.96
CA ARG A 393 -16.47 -2.92 -1.81
C ARG A 393 -14.98 -2.88 -2.10
N PRO A 394 -14.17 -3.75 -1.45
CA PRO A 394 -12.78 -3.97 -1.82
C PRO A 394 -12.62 -4.50 -3.26
N ALA A 395 -11.36 -4.60 -3.70
CA ALA A 395 -11.02 -4.97 -5.08
C ALA A 395 -11.64 -6.29 -5.54
N GLU A 396 -12.24 -6.24 -6.73
CA GLU A 396 -12.70 -7.37 -7.51
C GLU A 396 -11.78 -7.62 -8.72
N VAL A 397 -11.87 -8.80 -9.36
CA VAL A 397 -11.20 -9.05 -10.64
C VAL A 397 -12.10 -8.56 -11.76
N ALA A 398 -11.59 -7.70 -12.62
CA ALA A 398 -12.21 -7.32 -13.88
C ALA A 398 -11.33 -7.69 -15.08
N VAL A 399 -11.96 -7.78 -16.26
CA VAL A 399 -11.30 -8.16 -17.51
C VAL A 399 -11.72 -7.25 -18.65
N ILE A 400 -10.76 -6.95 -19.53
CA ILE A 400 -10.98 -6.33 -20.83
C ILE A 400 -10.52 -7.33 -21.91
N GLU A 401 -11.38 -7.67 -22.85
CA GLU A 401 -11.07 -8.57 -23.95
C GLU A 401 -11.01 -7.77 -25.26
N GLY A 402 -9.80 -7.60 -25.79
CA GLY A 402 -9.58 -6.85 -27.02
C GLY A 402 -9.93 -5.36 -26.89
N ARG A 403 -11.12 -4.96 -27.33
CA ARG A 403 -11.65 -3.58 -27.30
C ARG A 403 -13.03 -3.49 -26.66
N ASP A 404 -13.46 -4.57 -25.99
CA ASP A 404 -14.74 -4.59 -25.31
C ASP A 404 -14.70 -3.77 -24.02
N ASP A 405 -15.86 -3.37 -23.52
CA ASP A 405 -15.97 -2.69 -22.24
C ASP A 405 -15.54 -3.61 -21.07
N PRO A 406 -15.02 -3.07 -19.99
CA PRO A 406 -14.63 -3.83 -18.80
C PRO A 406 -15.77 -4.70 -18.25
N ARG A 407 -15.46 -5.93 -17.86
CA ARG A 407 -16.40 -6.87 -17.26
C ARG A 407 -15.87 -7.39 -15.92
N VAL A 408 -16.64 -7.21 -14.84
CA VAL A 408 -16.32 -7.76 -13.52
C VAL A 408 -16.57 -9.25 -13.48
N LEU A 409 -15.63 -10.02 -12.95
CA LEU A 409 -15.67 -11.48 -12.92
C LEU A 409 -15.89 -12.07 -11.54
N THR A 410 -15.69 -11.29 -10.47
CA THR A 410 -15.83 -11.74 -9.08
C THR A 410 -16.81 -10.87 -8.31
N ASP A 411 -17.32 -11.40 -7.24
CA ASP A 411 -18.12 -10.71 -6.23
C ASP A 411 -17.77 -11.33 -4.87
N LEU A 412 -16.63 -10.84 -4.30
CA LEU A 412 -15.98 -11.49 -3.16
C LEU A 412 -16.60 -11.11 -1.81
N ASN A 413 -17.39 -10.02 -1.78
CA ASN A 413 -17.90 -9.43 -0.55
C ASN A 413 -19.43 -9.33 -0.46
N ASP A 414 -20.18 -9.93 -1.37
CA ASP A 414 -21.66 -9.89 -1.36
C ASP A 414 -22.23 -10.46 -0.04
N ASP A 415 -21.64 -11.54 0.45
CA ASP A 415 -22.02 -12.18 1.71
C ASP A 415 -21.64 -11.35 2.95
N ALA A 416 -20.56 -10.57 2.87
CA ALA A 416 -20.08 -9.75 3.98
C ALA A 416 -20.72 -8.35 4.02
N LEU A 417 -20.88 -7.70 2.87
CA LEU A 417 -21.30 -6.30 2.74
C LEU A 417 -22.69 -6.10 2.17
N GLY A 418 -23.26 -7.09 1.45
CA GLY A 418 -24.55 -6.95 0.74
C GLY A 418 -25.77 -6.68 1.63
N HIS A 419 -25.61 -6.78 2.96
CA HIS A 419 -26.63 -6.52 3.96
C HIS A 419 -26.26 -5.40 4.94
N ILE A 420 -25.24 -4.60 4.61
CA ILE A 420 -24.74 -3.49 5.42
C ILE A 420 -25.04 -2.18 4.72
N ASP A 421 -25.61 -1.24 5.42
CA ASP A 421 -25.77 0.14 5.00
C ASP A 421 -24.41 0.85 5.10
N LEU A 422 -23.74 1.02 3.94
CA LEU A 422 -22.48 1.74 3.81
C LEU A 422 -22.70 3.24 3.58
N ALA A 423 -21.64 4.03 3.79
CA ALA A 423 -21.65 5.45 3.44
C ALA A 423 -21.77 5.62 1.92
N GLU A 424 -22.56 6.58 1.48
CA GLU A 424 -22.56 7.09 0.13
C GLU A 424 -21.38 8.05 -0.06
N ILE A 425 -20.61 7.89 -1.12
CA ILE A 425 -19.48 8.77 -1.43
C ILE A 425 -19.89 9.78 -2.50
N GLU A 426 -19.77 11.07 -2.19
CA GLU A 426 -19.95 12.18 -3.13
C GLU A 426 -18.60 12.80 -3.44
N GLU A 427 -18.25 12.90 -4.70
CA GLU A 427 -17.11 13.68 -5.17
C GLU A 427 -17.50 15.15 -5.28
N ILE A 428 -16.63 16.03 -4.81
CA ILE A 428 -16.78 17.48 -4.89
C ILE A 428 -15.48 18.15 -5.34
N GLN A 429 -15.60 19.25 -6.02
CA GLN A 429 -14.49 20.15 -6.38
C GLN A 429 -14.66 21.46 -5.65
N VAL A 430 -13.59 21.92 -4.99
CA VAL A 430 -13.59 23.11 -4.14
C VAL A 430 -12.49 24.06 -4.56
N GLU A 431 -12.78 25.34 -4.67
CA GLU A 431 -11.76 26.35 -4.94
C GLU A 431 -10.98 26.68 -3.66
N SER A 432 -9.64 26.55 -3.72
CA SER A 432 -8.77 26.96 -2.62
C SER A 432 -8.88 28.45 -2.35
N ARG A 433 -9.14 28.82 -1.10
CA ARG A 433 -9.18 30.21 -0.65
C ARG A 433 -7.83 30.95 -0.80
N PHE A 434 -6.73 30.21 -0.95
CA PHE A 434 -5.41 30.79 -1.08
C PHE A 434 -5.18 31.39 -2.47
N ASP A 435 -5.51 30.65 -3.53
CA ASP A 435 -5.18 31.05 -4.91
C ASP A 435 -6.23 30.64 -5.95
N GLY A 436 -7.36 30.04 -5.53
CA GLY A 436 -8.46 29.64 -6.42
C GLY A 436 -8.19 28.34 -7.21
N ARG A 437 -7.14 27.58 -6.89
CA ARG A 437 -6.91 26.25 -7.47
C ARG A 437 -8.04 25.31 -7.07
N THR A 438 -8.41 24.41 -7.96
CA THR A 438 -9.35 23.34 -7.65
C THR A 438 -8.69 22.29 -6.76
N VAL A 439 -9.38 21.93 -5.68
CA VAL A 439 -9.05 20.85 -4.77
C VAL A 439 -10.16 19.82 -4.88
N GLU A 440 -9.82 18.61 -5.25
CA GLU A 440 -10.75 17.49 -5.31
C GLU A 440 -10.90 16.84 -3.94
N ALA A 441 -12.15 16.52 -3.60
CA ALA A 441 -12.47 15.91 -2.32
C ALA A 441 -13.67 14.95 -2.44
N TRP A 442 -13.74 14.00 -1.51
CA TRP A 442 -14.84 13.04 -1.39
C TRP A 442 -15.49 13.16 -0.03
N VAL A 443 -16.80 13.14 -0.03
CA VAL A 443 -17.64 13.24 1.16
C VAL A 443 -18.35 11.92 1.40
N ALA A 444 -17.94 11.20 2.44
CA ALA A 444 -18.63 10.00 2.90
C ALA A 444 -19.80 10.41 3.78
N LYS A 445 -21.01 10.24 3.24
CA LYS A 445 -22.27 10.55 3.91
C LYS A 445 -22.72 9.35 4.72
N PRO A 446 -22.95 9.48 6.04
CA PRO A 446 -23.41 8.36 6.86
C PRO A 446 -24.80 7.85 6.43
N PRO A 447 -25.14 6.59 6.68
CA PRO A 447 -26.49 6.07 6.43
C PRO A 447 -27.57 6.95 7.06
N GLY A 448 -28.56 7.33 6.24
CA GLY A 448 -29.64 8.24 6.66
C GLY A 448 -29.25 9.73 6.68
N PHE A 449 -28.16 10.11 6.03
CA PHE A 449 -27.67 11.50 5.92
C PHE A 449 -28.79 12.50 5.54
N LYS A 450 -28.72 13.69 6.14
CA LYS A 450 -29.55 14.85 5.78
C LYS A 450 -28.68 16.11 5.82
N ALA A 451 -28.81 16.93 4.81
CA ALA A 451 -28.16 18.24 4.74
C ALA A 451 -28.98 19.25 5.59
N ASP A 452 -28.81 19.21 6.91
CA ASP A 452 -29.50 20.08 7.87
C ASP A 452 -28.55 20.71 8.91
N GLY A 453 -27.25 20.60 8.68
CA GLY A 453 -26.21 21.20 9.53
C GLY A 453 -26.10 20.58 10.93
N SER A 454 -26.60 19.37 11.15
CA SER A 454 -26.65 18.77 12.49
C SER A 454 -25.57 17.72 12.79
N LEU A 455 -24.90 17.22 11.75
CA LEU A 455 -23.97 16.10 11.88
C LEU A 455 -22.53 16.53 12.21
N PRO A 456 -21.79 15.75 13.00
CA PRO A 456 -20.37 15.97 13.23
C PRO A 456 -19.57 15.65 11.96
N MET A 457 -18.43 16.31 11.78
CA MET A 457 -17.52 16.08 10.67
C MET A 457 -16.16 15.55 11.13
N ILE A 458 -15.59 14.62 10.36
CA ILE A 458 -14.17 14.25 10.41
C ILE A 458 -13.50 14.66 9.10
N MET A 459 -12.48 15.54 9.18
CA MET A 459 -11.52 15.72 8.09
C MET A 459 -10.43 14.68 8.23
N GLU A 460 -10.34 13.73 7.28
CA GLU A 460 -9.27 12.74 7.17
C GLU A 460 -8.26 13.17 6.11
N ILE A 461 -6.98 13.26 6.48
CA ILE A 461 -5.91 13.78 5.62
C ILE A 461 -4.97 12.63 5.24
N HIS A 462 -4.70 12.46 3.94
CA HIS A 462 -3.78 11.44 3.45
C HIS A 462 -2.33 11.70 3.87
N GLY A 463 -1.54 10.63 3.87
CA GLY A 463 -0.09 10.69 4.07
C GLY A 463 0.65 10.97 2.75
N GLY A 464 1.95 10.89 2.82
CA GLY A 464 2.85 11.19 1.73
C GLY A 464 3.73 12.37 2.13
N PRO A 465 3.55 13.59 1.56
CA PRO A 465 2.35 14.17 0.89
C PRO A 465 2.13 13.78 -0.58
N PHE A 466 3.16 13.32 -1.27
CA PHE A 466 3.13 12.93 -2.67
C PHE A 466 2.42 11.57 -2.86
N LEU A 467 1.15 11.51 -2.47
CA LEU A 467 0.19 10.43 -2.68
C LEU A 467 -1.16 11.05 -3.05
N ALA A 468 -2.16 10.24 -3.32
CA ALA A 468 -3.53 10.68 -3.53
C ALA A 468 -4.54 9.72 -2.93
N TYR A 469 -5.66 10.24 -2.44
CA TYR A 469 -6.89 9.51 -2.17
C TYR A 469 -7.76 9.48 -3.42
N GLY A 470 -8.68 8.52 -3.47
CA GLY A 470 -9.64 8.36 -4.55
C GLY A 470 -10.94 7.71 -4.09
N PRO A 471 -11.85 7.38 -5.02
CA PRO A 471 -13.18 6.84 -4.71
C PRO A 471 -13.15 5.34 -4.40
N SER A 472 -12.14 4.87 -3.64
CA SER A 472 -11.99 3.45 -3.26
C SER A 472 -12.68 3.15 -1.93
N PHE A 473 -13.08 1.89 -1.74
CA PHE A 473 -13.54 1.40 -0.44
C PHE A 473 -12.44 1.59 0.62
N ALA A 474 -12.83 2.11 1.78
CA ALA A 474 -11.94 2.29 2.92
C ALA A 474 -12.67 1.95 4.23
N ALA A 475 -12.22 0.89 4.90
CA ALA A 475 -12.84 0.42 6.14
C ALA A 475 -12.84 1.48 7.24
N GLU A 476 -11.80 2.32 7.32
CA GLU A 476 -11.70 3.43 8.28
C GLU A 476 -12.79 4.50 8.03
N ILE A 477 -12.98 4.87 6.76
CA ILE A 477 -14.04 5.81 6.36
C ILE A 477 -15.43 5.25 6.63
N GLN A 478 -15.66 3.98 6.30
CA GLN A 478 -16.94 3.29 6.58
C GLN A 478 -17.21 3.19 8.08
N ARG A 479 -16.20 2.97 8.91
CA ARG A 479 -16.32 2.96 10.38
C ARG A 479 -16.73 4.33 10.92
N PHE A 480 -16.12 5.42 10.46
CA PHE A 480 -16.47 6.77 10.88
C PHE A 480 -17.94 7.11 10.49
N ALA A 481 -18.31 6.78 9.26
CA ALA A 481 -19.67 7.01 8.78
C ALA A 481 -20.72 6.16 9.51
N ALA A 482 -20.39 4.90 9.85
CA ALA A 482 -21.29 4.03 10.64
C ALA A 482 -21.63 4.60 12.00
N GLU A 483 -20.73 5.39 12.61
CA GLU A 483 -20.96 6.10 13.87
C GLU A 483 -21.62 7.49 13.69
N GLY A 484 -22.01 7.83 12.45
CA GLY A 484 -22.79 9.03 12.13
C GLY A 484 -21.96 10.28 11.83
N TYR A 485 -20.66 10.15 11.58
CA TYR A 485 -19.84 11.26 11.13
C TYR A 485 -19.94 11.43 9.61
N VAL A 486 -20.07 12.67 9.14
CA VAL A 486 -19.72 13.03 7.77
C VAL A 486 -18.20 13.03 7.70
N THR A 487 -17.62 12.16 6.88
CA THR A 487 -16.18 12.11 6.74
C THR A 487 -15.78 12.69 5.40
N VAL A 488 -14.90 13.69 5.41
CA VAL A 488 -14.35 14.29 4.18
C VAL A 488 -12.87 14.03 4.08
N TYR A 489 -12.42 13.69 2.88
CA TYR A 489 -11.01 13.53 2.55
C TYR A 489 -10.74 14.17 1.19
N ALA A 490 -9.55 14.73 1.02
CA ALA A 490 -9.23 15.58 -0.11
C ALA A 490 -7.79 15.39 -0.57
N ASN A 491 -7.51 15.81 -1.80
CA ASN A 491 -6.18 15.89 -2.38
C ASN A 491 -5.72 17.37 -2.45
N PRO A 492 -5.11 17.90 -1.39
CA PRO A 492 -4.57 19.25 -1.39
C PRO A 492 -3.35 19.34 -2.32
N ARG A 493 -2.86 20.57 -2.60
CA ARG A 493 -1.57 20.75 -3.29
C ARG A 493 -0.48 19.89 -2.68
N GLY A 494 0.39 19.31 -3.51
CA GLY A 494 1.33 18.27 -3.12
C GLY A 494 0.86 16.85 -3.45
N SER A 495 -0.45 16.64 -3.68
CA SER A 495 -0.95 15.34 -4.14
C SER A 495 -0.51 15.05 -5.57
N ILE A 496 -0.30 13.76 -5.89
CA ILE A 496 0.08 13.31 -7.23
C ILE A 496 -1.14 13.07 -8.12
N GLY A 497 -0.93 13.04 -9.44
CA GLY A 497 -1.99 12.79 -10.42
C GLY A 497 -2.69 14.05 -10.92
N TYR A 498 -2.33 15.23 -10.42
CA TYR A 498 -2.86 16.54 -10.82
C TYR A 498 -1.82 17.37 -11.59
N GLY A 499 -0.82 16.70 -12.14
CA GLY A 499 0.31 17.30 -12.82
C GLY A 499 1.48 17.64 -11.89
N ASN A 500 2.68 17.74 -12.50
CA ASN A 500 3.92 18.06 -11.78
C ASN A 500 3.84 19.41 -11.06
N ASP A 501 3.24 20.42 -11.69
CA ASP A 501 3.10 21.78 -11.10
C ASP A 501 2.26 21.75 -9.80
N PHE A 502 1.22 20.93 -9.74
CA PHE A 502 0.39 20.78 -8.55
C PHE A 502 1.13 20.09 -7.40
N ALA A 503 1.85 19.00 -7.68
CA ALA A 503 2.64 18.28 -6.71
C ALA A 503 3.79 19.13 -6.15
N GLN A 504 4.46 19.91 -6.99
CA GLN A 504 5.59 20.76 -6.60
C GLN A 504 5.19 22.05 -5.86
N GLN A 505 3.90 22.37 -5.70
CA GLN A 505 3.46 23.57 -4.95
C GLN A 505 3.91 23.56 -3.48
N ILE A 506 4.30 22.42 -2.96
CA ILE A 506 4.77 22.26 -1.58
C ILE A 506 6.30 22.17 -1.47
N ASP A 507 7.02 22.32 -2.58
CA ASP A 507 8.49 22.27 -2.57
C ASP A 507 9.06 23.36 -1.66
N LEU A 508 9.91 22.96 -0.68
CA LEU A 508 10.42 23.81 0.41
C LEU A 508 9.34 24.60 1.19
N ALA A 509 8.07 24.19 1.08
CA ALA A 509 6.91 24.88 1.63
C ALA A 509 5.89 23.93 2.30
N TYR A 510 6.34 22.79 2.80
CA TYR A 510 5.49 21.80 3.48
C TYR A 510 5.87 21.68 4.98
N PRO A 511 4.87 21.76 5.92
CA PRO A 511 3.47 22.20 5.71
C PRO A 511 3.36 23.66 5.34
N GLY A 512 2.34 24.00 4.56
CA GLY A 512 2.16 25.35 4.04
C GLY A 512 0.71 25.69 3.65
N ASN A 513 0.50 26.10 2.39
CA ASN A 513 -0.81 26.46 1.87
C ASN A 513 -1.70 25.26 1.53
N ASP A 514 -1.21 24.03 1.60
CA ASP A 514 -1.97 22.79 1.69
C ASP A 514 -2.99 22.80 2.85
N HIS A 515 -2.63 23.46 3.95
CA HIS A 515 -3.58 23.75 5.03
C HIS A 515 -4.76 24.62 4.55
N ASP A 516 -4.52 25.63 3.69
CA ASP A 516 -5.58 26.48 3.19
C ASP A 516 -6.51 25.74 2.23
N ASP A 517 -6.00 24.80 1.45
CA ASP A 517 -6.79 23.89 0.62
C ASP A 517 -7.76 23.06 1.48
N LEU A 518 -7.25 22.41 2.51
CA LEU A 518 -8.06 21.61 3.44
C LEU A 518 -9.11 22.45 4.16
N MET A 519 -8.76 23.68 4.60
CA MET A 519 -9.72 24.56 5.25
C MET A 519 -10.81 25.05 4.30
N SER A 520 -10.53 25.17 3.00
CA SER A 520 -11.53 25.49 1.99
C SER A 520 -12.56 24.37 1.83
N VAL A 521 -12.11 23.11 1.87
CA VAL A 521 -13.01 21.95 1.85
C VAL A 521 -13.92 21.92 3.09
N VAL A 522 -13.38 22.23 4.28
CA VAL A 522 -14.20 22.32 5.51
C VAL A 522 -15.25 23.43 5.39
N ASP A 523 -14.86 24.60 4.87
CA ASP A 523 -15.76 25.74 4.69
C ASP A 523 -16.89 25.39 3.71
N GLU A 524 -16.60 24.69 2.61
CA GLU A 524 -17.59 24.22 1.63
C GLU A 524 -18.64 23.29 2.26
N LEU A 525 -18.26 22.36 3.13
CA LEU A 525 -19.20 21.46 3.80
C LEU A 525 -20.13 22.20 4.76
N ILE A 526 -19.63 23.25 5.43
CA ILE A 526 -20.42 24.12 6.28
C ILE A 526 -21.43 24.92 5.44
N GLU A 527 -20.98 25.50 4.31
CA GLU A 527 -21.83 26.28 3.40
C GLU A 527 -22.95 25.44 2.75
N ARG A 528 -22.72 24.12 2.58
CA ARG A 528 -23.73 23.17 2.08
C ARG A 528 -24.72 22.70 3.16
N ASP A 529 -24.61 23.16 4.40
CA ASP A 529 -25.35 22.63 5.54
C ASP A 529 -25.16 21.11 5.75
N TYR A 530 -23.99 20.56 5.40
CA TYR A 530 -23.70 19.12 5.59
C TYR A 530 -23.31 18.80 7.02
N VAL A 531 -22.71 19.76 7.72
CA VAL A 531 -22.07 19.53 9.01
C VAL A 531 -22.34 20.67 10.03
N ASP A 532 -22.30 20.34 11.30
CA ASP A 532 -22.36 21.28 12.41
C ASP A 532 -20.99 21.97 12.57
N PRO A 533 -20.89 23.30 12.41
CA PRO A 533 -19.63 24.04 12.50
C PRO A 533 -18.98 24.01 13.88
N ASP A 534 -19.71 23.65 14.94
CA ASP A 534 -19.19 23.50 16.30
C ASP A 534 -18.66 22.07 16.57
N ARG A 535 -18.90 21.11 15.65
CA ARG A 535 -18.56 19.68 15.81
C ARG A 535 -17.62 19.18 14.71
N LEU A 536 -16.55 19.92 14.49
CA LEU A 536 -15.52 19.62 13.51
C LEU A 536 -14.35 18.89 14.17
N PHE A 537 -13.92 17.79 13.58
CA PHE A 537 -12.78 16.97 14.02
C PHE A 537 -11.80 16.79 12.88
N ILE A 538 -10.52 16.57 13.21
CA ILE A 538 -9.44 16.43 12.22
C ILE A 538 -8.53 15.27 12.60
N THR A 539 -8.17 14.46 11.61
CA THR A 539 -7.21 13.37 11.76
C THR A 539 -6.43 13.17 10.45
N GLY A 540 -5.31 12.50 10.54
CA GLY A 540 -4.50 12.07 9.42
C GLY A 540 -3.28 11.32 9.90
N GLY A 541 -2.63 10.58 9.02
CA GLY A 541 -1.45 9.80 9.37
C GLY A 541 -0.24 10.14 8.50
N SER A 542 0.99 10.08 9.08
CA SER A 542 2.22 10.43 8.36
C SER A 542 2.17 11.90 7.89
N GLY A 543 2.25 12.19 6.59
CA GLY A 543 2.00 13.52 6.05
C GLY A 543 0.70 14.15 6.56
N GLY A 544 -0.40 13.38 6.60
CA GLY A 544 -1.65 13.84 7.18
C GLY A 544 -1.57 14.08 8.70
N GLY A 545 -0.71 13.35 9.42
CA GLY A 545 -0.40 13.60 10.83
C GLY A 545 0.36 14.91 11.04
N ILE A 546 1.28 15.25 10.11
CA ILE A 546 1.99 16.53 10.06
C ILE A 546 0.97 17.66 9.88
N LEU A 547 0.08 17.54 8.88
CA LEU A 547 -0.93 18.56 8.58
C LEU A 547 -1.97 18.69 9.71
N THR A 548 -2.34 17.59 10.37
CA THR A 548 -3.18 17.64 11.57
C THR A 548 -2.52 18.44 12.69
N ALA A 549 -1.22 18.15 12.97
CA ALA A 549 -0.45 18.87 13.99
C ALA A 549 -0.24 20.36 13.62
N TRP A 550 -0.04 20.64 12.33
CA TRP A 550 0.07 22.00 11.80
C TRP A 550 -1.23 22.77 11.93
N ALA A 551 -2.35 22.14 11.54
CA ALA A 551 -3.68 22.75 11.59
C ALA A 551 -4.06 23.19 12.99
N VAL A 552 -3.87 22.35 14.03
CA VAL A 552 -4.21 22.72 15.41
C VAL A 552 -3.30 23.83 15.97
N GLY A 553 -2.12 24.05 15.38
CA GLY A 553 -1.28 25.21 15.67
C GLY A 553 -1.64 26.49 14.90
N LYS A 554 -2.48 26.36 13.85
CA LYS A 554 -2.93 27.49 12.99
C LYS A 554 -4.35 27.96 13.29
N THR A 555 -5.24 27.08 13.78
CA THR A 555 -6.66 27.38 14.01
C THR A 555 -7.19 26.61 15.22
N ASP A 556 -8.19 27.17 15.87
CA ASP A 556 -8.92 26.59 17.01
C ASP A 556 -10.34 26.09 16.64
N ARG A 557 -10.62 25.98 15.33
CA ARG A 557 -11.95 25.60 14.83
C ARG A 557 -12.37 24.15 15.09
N PHE A 558 -11.39 23.25 15.37
CA PHE A 558 -11.67 21.84 15.62
C PHE A 558 -11.93 21.57 17.10
N ALA A 559 -13.00 20.84 17.40
CA ALA A 559 -13.36 20.43 18.75
C ALA A 559 -12.34 19.44 19.35
N ALA A 560 -11.74 18.57 18.52
CA ALA A 560 -10.61 17.72 18.85
C ALA A 560 -9.85 17.29 17.60
N ALA A 561 -8.61 16.81 17.81
CA ALA A 561 -7.72 16.31 16.76
C ALA A 561 -7.08 14.99 17.16
N ALA A 562 -6.73 14.16 16.15
CA ALA A 562 -5.96 12.94 16.31
C ALA A 562 -4.82 12.90 15.27
N SER A 563 -3.60 13.20 15.70
CA SER A 563 -2.41 13.18 14.86
C SER A 563 -1.74 11.82 14.95
N ILE A 564 -1.74 11.08 13.83
CA ILE A 564 -1.30 9.69 13.78
C ILE A 564 0.07 9.63 13.11
N LYS A 565 1.07 9.03 13.81
CA LYS A 565 2.44 8.88 13.31
C LYS A 565 2.95 10.15 12.60
N PRO A 566 2.94 11.33 13.30
CA PRO A 566 3.34 12.61 12.72
C PRO A 566 4.85 12.74 12.60
N VAL A 567 5.32 13.66 11.75
CA VAL A 567 6.61 14.33 11.93
C VAL A 567 6.36 15.68 12.59
N ILE A 568 7.02 15.93 13.71
CA ILE A 568 6.88 17.16 14.49
C ILE A 568 8.11 18.03 14.38
N ASN A 569 9.26 17.40 14.21
CA ASN A 569 10.55 18.05 14.19
C ASN A 569 11.39 17.54 13.01
N TRP A 570 11.45 18.29 11.95
CA TRP A 570 12.20 17.92 10.76
C TRP A 570 13.70 17.67 11.01
N THR A 571 14.27 18.27 12.06
CA THR A 571 15.68 17.99 12.44
C THR A 571 15.85 16.53 12.88
N THR A 572 14.94 16.02 13.72
CA THR A 572 15.00 14.62 14.16
C THR A 572 14.58 13.66 13.06
N MET A 573 13.67 14.07 12.16
CA MET A 573 13.33 13.31 10.95
C MET A 573 14.55 13.12 10.04
N ALA A 574 15.27 14.20 9.74
CA ALA A 574 16.46 14.17 8.87
C ALA A 574 17.62 13.33 9.44
N THR A 575 17.75 13.27 10.78
CA THR A 575 18.93 12.67 11.42
C THR A 575 18.68 11.28 12.01
N ALA A 576 17.43 10.85 12.08
CA ALA A 576 17.09 9.63 12.79
C ALA A 576 15.87 8.85 12.20
N ALA A 577 15.35 9.21 11.05
CA ALA A 577 14.41 8.39 10.30
C ALA A 577 15.13 7.54 9.24
N ASP A 578 14.49 6.51 8.75
CA ASP A 578 15.02 5.62 7.72
C ASP A 578 15.20 6.29 6.34
N ILE A 579 14.57 7.46 6.12
CA ILE A 579 14.68 8.26 4.90
C ILE A 579 15.43 9.59 5.13
N GLY A 580 16.27 9.67 6.15
CA GLY A 580 16.97 10.92 6.52
C GLY A 580 17.81 11.51 5.38
N VAL A 581 18.44 10.68 4.55
CA VAL A 581 19.22 11.12 3.38
C VAL A 581 18.30 11.81 2.36
N PHE A 582 17.16 11.21 2.02
CA PHE A 582 16.18 11.83 1.13
C PHE A 582 15.69 13.18 1.67
N VAL A 583 15.44 13.27 2.99
CA VAL A 583 14.97 14.51 3.64
C VAL A 583 16.04 15.62 3.52
N THR A 584 17.31 15.31 3.70
CA THR A 584 18.38 16.32 3.59
C THR A 584 18.69 16.69 2.15
N ARG A 585 18.73 15.71 1.22
CA ARG A 585 19.14 15.91 -0.16
C ARG A 585 18.03 16.53 -1.02
N HIS A 586 16.83 15.94 -0.99
CA HIS A 586 15.73 16.31 -1.92
C HIS A 586 14.70 17.22 -1.29
N TRP A 587 14.32 16.96 0.00
CA TRP A 587 13.27 17.72 0.65
C TRP A 587 13.73 19.13 1.07
N PHE A 588 14.87 19.25 1.77
CA PHE A 588 15.40 20.53 2.25
C PHE A 588 16.60 21.04 1.43
N ARG A 589 17.28 20.19 0.69
CA ARG A 589 18.51 20.53 -0.05
C ARG A 589 19.58 21.19 0.83
N ALA A 590 19.55 20.88 2.10
CA ALA A 590 20.48 21.34 3.12
C ALA A 590 20.35 20.44 4.35
N THR A 591 21.42 20.31 5.11
CA THR A 591 21.38 19.66 6.43
C THR A 591 20.77 20.56 7.50
N PRO A 592 20.28 20.02 8.64
CA PRO A 592 19.73 20.81 9.73
C PRO A 592 20.72 21.83 10.33
N TRP A 593 22.02 21.57 10.30
CA TRP A 593 23.05 22.49 10.81
C TRP A 593 23.47 23.55 9.79
N GLU A 594 23.20 23.37 8.50
CA GLU A 594 23.40 24.40 7.47
C GLU A 594 22.23 25.38 7.43
N ASN A 595 20.98 24.91 7.61
CA ASN A 595 19.78 25.75 7.58
C ASN A 595 18.78 25.43 8.70
N PRO A 596 19.17 25.61 9.98
CA PRO A 596 18.32 25.24 11.13
C PRO A 596 17.01 26.03 11.20
N GLU A 597 16.99 27.26 10.66
CA GLU A 597 15.79 28.09 10.66
C GLU A 597 14.70 27.55 9.72
N LEU A 598 15.07 27.05 8.55
CA LEU A 598 14.14 26.41 7.61
C LEU A 598 13.51 25.17 8.25
N TYR A 599 14.34 24.29 8.81
CA TYR A 599 13.88 23.07 9.49
C TYR A 599 12.91 23.36 10.63
N PHE A 600 13.25 24.34 11.51
CA PHE A 600 12.37 24.69 12.63
C PHE A 600 11.07 25.35 12.14
N ARG A 601 11.15 26.26 11.17
CA ARG A 601 9.97 26.97 10.65
C ARG A 601 8.93 26.03 10.03
N GLN A 602 9.36 24.97 9.36
CA GLN A 602 8.46 23.97 8.76
C GLN A 602 8.09 22.85 9.74
N SER A 603 8.66 22.80 10.92
CA SER A 603 8.28 21.85 11.96
C SER A 603 7.00 22.28 12.66
N PRO A 604 5.95 21.42 12.75
CA PRO A 604 4.76 21.71 13.55
C PRO A 604 5.08 22.07 15.02
N LEU A 605 6.20 21.60 15.54
CA LEU A 605 6.71 21.96 16.87
C LEU A 605 6.88 23.47 17.06
N SER A 606 7.15 24.22 15.98
CA SER A 606 7.27 25.69 16.03
C SER A 606 5.97 26.40 16.39
N LEU A 607 4.83 25.73 16.20
CA LEU A 607 3.49 26.27 16.45
C LEU A 607 2.84 25.74 17.73
N VAL A 608 3.47 24.83 18.46
CA VAL A 608 2.86 24.13 19.59
C VAL A 608 2.34 25.07 20.67
N GLY A 609 2.99 26.22 20.89
CA GLY A 609 2.55 27.26 21.84
C GLY A 609 1.20 27.93 21.50
N ASN A 610 0.68 27.72 20.28
CA ASN A 610 -0.63 28.22 19.86
C ASN A 610 -1.75 27.17 20.04
N VAL A 611 -1.41 25.90 20.29
CA VAL A 611 -2.38 24.80 20.31
C VAL A 611 -3.27 24.91 21.52
N THR A 612 -4.59 24.96 21.27
CA THR A 612 -5.63 24.90 22.32
C THR A 612 -6.56 23.69 22.13
N THR A 613 -6.61 23.15 20.92
CA THR A 613 -7.43 22.00 20.55
C THR A 613 -6.98 20.72 21.26
N PRO A 614 -7.87 20.01 21.97
CA PRO A 614 -7.58 18.68 22.52
C PRO A 614 -7.02 17.74 21.46
N THR A 615 -5.77 17.27 21.62
CA THR A 615 -5.07 16.51 20.58
C THR A 615 -4.56 15.18 21.10
N MET A 616 -5.01 14.08 20.49
CA MET A 616 -4.44 12.73 20.66
C MET A 616 -3.29 12.52 19.69
N VAL A 617 -2.23 11.86 20.14
CA VAL A 617 -1.10 11.46 19.29
C VAL A 617 -1.00 9.94 19.33
N MET A 618 -0.89 9.29 18.16
CA MET A 618 -0.78 7.84 18.06
C MET A 618 0.44 7.46 17.21
N VAL A 619 1.14 6.39 17.59
CA VAL A 619 2.33 5.90 16.86
C VAL A 619 2.53 4.40 17.06
N GLY A 620 3.06 3.71 16.03
CA GLY A 620 3.58 2.35 16.14
C GLY A 620 4.89 2.31 16.93
N GLU A 621 5.08 1.32 17.80
CA GLU A 621 6.30 1.23 18.61
C GLU A 621 7.55 0.89 17.79
N GLU A 622 7.37 0.29 16.62
CA GLU A 622 8.43 -0.08 15.66
C GLU A 622 8.38 0.79 14.38
N ASP A 623 7.81 1.98 14.49
CA ASP A 623 7.79 2.97 13.39
C ASP A 623 9.17 3.61 13.27
N TRP A 624 9.86 3.34 12.16
CA TRP A 624 11.16 3.91 11.83
C TRP A 624 11.08 4.99 10.74
N ARG A 625 9.92 5.11 10.08
CA ARG A 625 9.63 6.14 9.09
C ARG A 625 9.35 7.50 9.74
N THR A 626 8.40 7.51 10.70
CA THR A 626 8.14 8.65 11.60
C THR A 626 8.31 8.17 13.03
N PRO A 627 9.56 8.11 13.50
CA PRO A 627 9.90 7.38 14.69
C PRO A 627 9.15 7.84 15.95
N THR A 628 9.03 6.94 16.93
CA THR A 628 8.23 7.17 18.16
C THR A 628 8.54 8.48 18.88
N TRP A 629 9.79 8.95 18.84
CA TRP A 629 10.17 10.23 19.45
C TRP A 629 9.53 11.45 18.78
N GLU A 630 9.08 11.37 17.52
CA GLU A 630 8.30 12.44 16.90
C GLU A 630 6.96 12.60 17.64
N ALA A 631 6.24 11.51 17.85
CA ALA A 631 4.99 11.49 18.62
C ALA A 631 5.22 11.89 20.10
N GLU A 632 6.29 11.40 20.71
CA GLU A 632 6.64 11.70 22.11
C GLU A 632 7.01 13.19 22.31
N GLN A 633 7.71 13.81 21.37
CA GLN A 633 7.98 15.25 21.37
C GLN A 633 6.67 16.05 21.34
N PHE A 634 5.74 15.70 20.43
CA PHE A 634 4.47 16.41 20.34
C PHE A 634 3.64 16.24 21.62
N TYR A 635 3.47 15.02 22.10
CA TYR A 635 2.79 14.74 23.35
C TYR A 635 3.40 15.51 24.53
N GLY A 636 4.75 15.49 24.67
CA GLY A 636 5.46 16.21 25.72
C GLY A 636 5.25 17.72 25.65
N ALA A 637 5.33 18.31 24.45
CA ALA A 637 5.10 19.72 24.20
C ALA A 637 3.67 20.14 24.54
N LEU A 638 2.65 19.39 24.08
CA LEU A 638 1.25 19.64 24.41
C LEU A 638 0.98 19.56 25.94
N LYS A 639 1.65 18.63 26.65
CA LYS A 639 1.57 18.56 28.12
C LYS A 639 2.16 19.80 28.81
N LEU A 640 3.27 20.32 28.31
CA LEU A 640 3.88 21.54 28.83
C LEU A 640 2.98 22.76 28.63
N GLU A 641 2.30 22.84 27.50
CA GLU A 641 1.30 23.86 27.18
C GLU A 641 -0.08 23.61 27.87
N ARG A 642 -0.21 22.52 28.65
CA ARG A 642 -1.43 22.14 29.36
C ARG A 642 -2.64 21.85 28.45
N VAL A 643 -2.38 21.52 27.20
CA VAL A 643 -3.40 21.08 26.27
C VAL A 643 -3.87 19.68 26.66
N PRO A 644 -5.19 19.39 26.70
CA PRO A 644 -5.67 18.03 26.87
C PRO A 644 -5.08 17.12 25.77
N THR A 645 -4.32 16.11 26.17
CA THR A 645 -3.65 15.21 25.20
C THR A 645 -3.49 13.80 25.75
N ALA A 646 -3.41 12.83 24.86
CA ALA A 646 -3.10 11.43 25.13
C ALA A 646 -2.08 10.93 24.11
N LEU A 647 -1.16 10.06 24.55
CA LEU A 647 -0.26 9.31 23.68
C LEU A 647 -0.76 7.86 23.60
N VAL A 648 -1.12 7.42 22.40
CA VAL A 648 -1.53 6.04 22.09
C VAL A 648 -0.38 5.34 21.38
N ARG A 649 0.14 4.29 21.99
CA ARG A 649 1.23 3.48 21.42
C ARG A 649 0.65 2.16 20.94
N VAL A 650 1.04 1.73 19.73
CA VAL A 650 0.57 0.47 19.13
C VAL A 650 1.72 -0.54 19.15
N PRO A 651 1.72 -1.51 20.08
CA PRO A 651 2.83 -2.44 20.24
C PRO A 651 3.07 -3.31 19.00
N GLY A 652 4.34 -3.51 18.63
CA GLY A 652 4.76 -4.35 17.51
C GLY A 652 4.28 -3.85 16.14
N SER A 653 3.90 -2.58 16.05
CA SER A 653 3.48 -1.96 14.80
C SER A 653 4.55 -1.04 14.25
N SER A 654 4.85 -1.21 12.96
CA SER A 654 5.63 -0.29 12.15
C SER A 654 4.80 0.95 11.75
N HIS A 655 5.27 1.72 10.80
CA HIS A 655 4.52 2.82 10.18
C HIS A 655 3.15 2.36 9.62
N ALA A 656 3.04 1.12 9.19
CA ALA A 656 1.81 0.51 8.70
C ALA A 656 0.88 0.03 9.85
N ILE A 657 0.40 0.95 10.71
CA ILE A 657 -0.45 0.62 11.86
C ILE A 657 -1.64 -0.27 11.47
N ALA A 658 -2.28 0.02 10.34
CA ALA A 658 -3.45 -0.72 9.85
C ALA A 658 -3.12 -2.07 9.15
N ALA A 659 -1.87 -2.52 9.15
CA ALA A 659 -1.50 -3.80 8.55
C ALA A 659 -2.12 -5.01 9.27
N ARG A 660 -2.45 -4.86 10.57
CA ARG A 660 -3.22 -5.84 11.32
C ARG A 660 -4.68 -5.36 11.46
N PRO A 661 -5.68 -6.21 11.17
CA PRO A 661 -7.09 -5.80 11.31
C PRO A 661 -7.47 -5.35 12.72
N SER A 662 -6.94 -5.99 13.77
CA SER A 662 -7.18 -5.53 15.15
C SER A 662 -6.59 -4.15 15.43
N HIS A 663 -5.45 -3.81 14.83
CA HIS A 663 -4.85 -2.48 14.96
C HIS A 663 -5.61 -1.42 14.17
N LEU A 664 -6.16 -1.76 12.98
CA LEU A 664 -7.08 -0.89 12.24
C LEU A 664 -8.31 -0.54 13.09
N ILE A 665 -8.94 -1.56 13.68
CA ILE A 665 -10.09 -1.40 14.59
C ILE A 665 -9.71 -0.54 15.80
N ALA A 666 -8.61 -0.89 16.48
CA ALA A 666 -8.17 -0.15 17.67
C ALA A 666 -7.83 1.31 17.35
N LYS A 667 -7.23 1.58 16.19
CA LYS A 667 -6.94 2.93 15.71
C LYS A 667 -8.23 3.74 15.54
N THR A 668 -9.18 3.24 14.75
CA THR A 668 -10.44 3.94 14.48
C THR A 668 -11.26 4.16 15.75
N ASP A 669 -11.40 3.15 16.60
CA ASP A 669 -12.16 3.24 17.85
C ASP A 669 -11.53 4.24 18.83
N ASN A 670 -10.18 4.30 18.94
CA ASN A 670 -9.52 5.31 19.79
C ASN A 670 -9.67 6.72 19.23
N ILE A 671 -9.63 6.92 17.90
CA ILE A 671 -9.87 8.21 17.27
C ILE A 671 -11.30 8.68 17.59
N MET A 672 -12.31 7.87 17.35
CA MET A 672 -13.71 8.19 17.61
C MET A 672 -13.97 8.42 19.11
N GLY A 673 -13.46 7.56 19.97
CA GLY A 673 -13.59 7.73 21.42
C GLY A 673 -12.95 9.01 21.95
N TRP A 674 -11.83 9.45 21.30
CA TRP A 674 -11.23 10.76 21.60
C TRP A 674 -12.12 11.91 21.15
N PHE A 675 -12.70 11.84 19.94
CA PHE A 675 -13.60 12.85 19.41
C PHE A 675 -14.88 12.95 20.24
N GLU A 676 -15.50 11.84 20.56
CA GLU A 676 -16.67 11.78 21.45
C GLU A 676 -16.45 12.43 22.82
N LYS A 677 -15.28 12.22 23.41
CA LYS A 677 -14.92 12.83 24.70
C LYS A 677 -14.95 14.36 24.68
N PHE A 678 -14.66 14.96 23.52
CA PHE A 678 -14.58 16.42 23.36
C PHE A 678 -15.72 16.99 22.50
N ASP A 679 -16.67 16.17 22.06
CA ASP A 679 -17.83 16.61 21.29
C ASP A 679 -18.67 17.60 22.11
N PRO A 680 -18.87 18.85 21.65
CA PRO A 680 -19.69 19.85 22.37
C PRO A 680 -21.12 19.41 22.61
N ALA A 681 -21.73 18.59 21.74
CA ALA A 681 -23.09 18.10 21.90
C ALA A 681 -23.23 17.19 23.13
N ARG A 682 -22.26 16.34 23.45
CA ARG A 682 -22.28 15.42 24.58
C ARG A 682 -22.06 16.09 25.95
N LYS A 683 -21.39 17.26 25.98
CA LYS A 683 -21.22 18.02 27.23
C LYS A 683 -22.53 18.56 27.81
N ASN A 684 -23.61 18.58 27.01
CA ASN A 684 -24.91 19.04 27.43
C ASN A 684 -25.80 17.92 27.99
N ASP A 685 -25.50 16.65 27.74
CA ASP A 685 -26.26 15.49 28.23
C ASP A 685 -25.90 15.10 29.68
N ASP A 686 -24.71 15.49 30.16
CA ASP A 686 -24.25 15.26 31.56
C ASP A 686 -24.66 16.38 32.53
N ARG A 687 -25.50 17.36 32.13
CA ARG A 687 -26.09 18.40 32.97
C ARG A 687 -27.61 18.21 33.12
#